data_a765382e38d4ad513df88f19def3aabc
#
_entry.id   a765382e38d4ad513df88f19def3aabc
#
_cell.length_a   1.000
_cell.length_b   1.000
_cell.length_c   1.000
_cell.angle_alpha   90.00
_cell.angle_beta   90.00
_cell.angle_gamma   90.00
#
_symmetry.space_group_name_H-M   'P 1'
#
loop_
_entity.id
_entity.type
_entity.pdbx_description
1 polymer ?
#
loop_
_entity_poly.entity_id
_entity_poly.type
_entity_poly.pdbx_seq_one_letter_code
_entity_poly.pdbx_strand_id
1 'polypeptide(L)'
;MPLNLASPGIIVREVDLTIGRVDPVSGSIGALAAPFAKGPVGLPQLIESEDDLYQTYGKPYNTDKQYESWMVASSYLAYGGTMQVVRADDTGLKNASDNATPTLKIKSDDHYNQLGYDDNTISSTVIAAQNPGTWANGIRIGVCDGKADQQLLSVVGVNTVGYAVTQTMVGKALIGAGTTSQADGYLKGVVTEVNSTTVGVKIVSHVTNAGVESDVDYQQTGVYAFNNTGSVTATPSGVAIGHASGFSTSYASQQDWFEQQTVGLSTGLDPLEWDQLADRPSTSAYAASRGGRFDEVHVVVIDDKGTVTGNAGTILEKHLNLSKAKDGEYSAGSPSYWRKYLKTNSRYIYGGGAPTLGADNQKDANQKSVGLTTSAYATSATNSLDGDSGWDQDSKNVNFGVVGSATFELNGGLDYGGGTDINVAGALDSGVDDIIGGLNIFSNTEQYEVDFILQGSANFSKEQTQAIANKAVAIAEARKDAIAFCSPYRQAFITDTTAGAATVQDDDTITSNVVSFYAPITSTTYGIFDSGYKYMYDRFNNTFRYVPLNGDIAGCCARVDQTDFPWFSPAGTNRGALLNIVKLAYNPGKAQRDTLYSNRINPVILSPGAGIILFGDKTGYGKASAFDRINVRRLFIYLEDAISAAAKDQLFEFNDEITRTNFVNIIEPFLRDVQSKRGIYDYVVICDETNNTAAVIDNNEFIADIYIKPARSINFIGLTFIATRTGVAFEEVIGKV
;
A
#
# COMPACT_ATOMS: atom_id res chain seq x y z
N MET A 1 29.18 -30.71 -17.12
CA MET A 1 29.10 -32.04 -17.80
C MET A 1 30.08 -32.01 -18.96
N PRO A 2 30.95 -33.01 -19.12
CA PRO A 2 31.80 -33.10 -20.31
C PRO A 2 30.90 -33.48 -21.49
N LEU A 3 30.82 -32.60 -22.47
CA LEU A 3 30.18 -32.88 -23.74
C LEU A 3 31.14 -33.75 -24.59
N ASN A 4 30.87 -35.05 -24.66
CA ASN A 4 31.53 -35.93 -25.61
C ASN A 4 30.96 -35.67 -27.01
N LEU A 5 31.72 -34.98 -27.84
CA LEU A 5 31.46 -34.94 -29.28
C LEU A 5 31.89 -36.23 -29.94
N ALA A 6 30.97 -36.97 -30.52
CA ALA A 6 31.23 -38.21 -31.25
C ALA A 6 31.75 -37.99 -32.70
N SER A 7 31.84 -36.76 -33.18
CA SER A 7 32.38 -36.36 -34.47
C SER A 7 33.19 -35.06 -34.38
N PRO A 8 34.13 -34.80 -35.31
CA PRO A 8 34.85 -33.53 -35.32
C PRO A 8 33.93 -32.34 -35.45
N GLY A 9 33.99 -31.39 -34.53
CA GLY A 9 33.16 -30.18 -34.49
C GLY A 9 33.80 -29.08 -33.65
N ILE A 10 33.43 -27.84 -33.89
CA ILE A 10 33.88 -26.68 -33.19
C ILE A 10 32.91 -26.43 -32.03
N ILE A 11 33.40 -26.40 -30.81
CA ILE A 11 32.62 -25.97 -29.63
C ILE A 11 32.97 -24.50 -29.36
N VAL A 12 31.99 -23.63 -29.51
CA VAL A 12 32.10 -22.25 -29.05
C VAL A 12 31.69 -22.25 -27.59
N ARG A 13 32.60 -21.87 -26.71
CA ARG A 13 32.29 -21.52 -25.31
C ARG A 13 32.30 -20.01 -25.23
N GLU A 14 31.17 -19.44 -24.92
CA GLU A 14 31.12 -18.08 -24.41
C GLU A 14 31.44 -18.17 -22.90
N VAL A 15 32.52 -17.55 -22.50
CA VAL A 15 32.86 -17.32 -21.11
C VAL A 15 32.56 -15.83 -20.91
N ASP A 16 31.54 -15.54 -20.12
CA ASP A 16 31.25 -14.19 -19.69
C ASP A 16 32.33 -13.77 -18.68
N LEU A 17 33.26 -12.92 -19.12
CA LEU A 17 34.30 -12.31 -18.29
C LEU A 17 33.86 -10.95 -17.70
N THR A 18 32.56 -10.65 -17.75
CA THR A 18 31.98 -9.44 -17.13
C THR A 18 31.79 -9.55 -15.62
N ILE A 19 32.23 -10.63 -14.99
CA ILE A 19 32.36 -10.72 -13.54
C ILE A 19 33.42 -9.71 -13.11
N GLY A 20 33.00 -8.57 -12.57
CA GLY A 20 33.86 -7.48 -12.13
C GLY A 20 33.62 -6.13 -12.81
N ARG A 21 32.48 -5.96 -13.49
CA ARG A 21 32.03 -4.63 -13.91
C ARG A 21 31.39 -3.94 -12.71
N VAL A 22 31.86 -2.73 -12.42
CA VAL A 22 31.11 -1.82 -11.54
C VAL A 22 29.84 -1.41 -12.27
N ASP A 23 28.71 -1.97 -11.87
CA ASP A 23 27.43 -1.55 -12.41
C ASP A 23 27.11 -0.14 -11.90
N PRO A 24 26.71 0.79 -12.79
CA PRO A 24 26.27 2.09 -12.35
C PRO A 24 25.03 1.95 -11.48
N VAL A 25 25.14 2.28 -10.20
CA VAL A 25 23.99 2.38 -9.30
C VAL A 25 23.08 3.49 -9.81
N SER A 26 21.87 3.19 -10.16
CA SER A 26 20.89 4.19 -10.59
C SER A 26 20.26 4.85 -9.35
N GLY A 27 20.96 5.81 -8.76
CA GLY A 27 20.47 6.51 -7.59
C GLY A 27 19.49 7.62 -7.94
N SER A 28 18.22 7.45 -7.60
CA SER A 28 17.21 8.51 -7.57
C SER A 28 16.03 8.12 -6.69
N ILE A 29 16.30 7.35 -5.64
CA ILE A 29 15.26 6.90 -4.70
C ILE A 29 15.11 7.93 -3.58
N GLY A 30 13.97 8.62 -3.56
CA GLY A 30 13.61 9.53 -2.49
C GLY A 30 13.03 8.80 -1.28
N ALA A 31 13.18 9.34 -0.08
CA ALA A 31 12.53 8.87 1.13
C ALA A 31 11.69 9.97 1.76
N LEU A 32 10.47 9.65 2.17
CA LEU A 32 9.57 10.58 2.83
C LEU A 32 8.78 9.86 3.93
N ALA A 33 8.72 10.46 5.11
CA ALA A 33 7.79 10.06 6.16
C ALA A 33 6.76 11.17 6.39
N ALA A 34 5.48 10.83 6.32
CA ALA A 34 4.41 11.82 6.40
C ALA A 34 3.08 11.19 6.83
N PRO A 35 2.13 11.98 7.32
CA PRO A 35 0.77 11.52 7.52
C PRO A 35 0.01 11.50 6.19
N PHE A 36 -0.81 10.47 6.04
CA PHE A 36 -1.67 10.27 4.88
C PHE A 36 -3.03 9.73 5.30
N ALA A 37 -4.05 9.91 4.45
CA ALA A 37 -5.42 9.49 4.73
C ALA A 37 -5.57 7.97 4.85
N LYS A 38 -4.86 7.21 4.02
CA LYS A 38 -4.89 5.74 3.99
C LYS A 38 -3.49 5.20 3.73
N GLY A 39 -3.35 3.90 3.59
CA GLY A 39 -2.10 3.21 3.31
C GLY A 39 -1.47 2.56 4.55
N PRO A 40 -0.51 1.65 4.36
CA PRO A 40 0.15 0.95 5.44
C PRO A 40 0.93 1.92 6.32
N VAL A 41 0.93 1.65 7.63
CA VAL A 41 1.55 2.50 8.65
C VAL A 41 2.88 1.92 9.06
N GLY A 42 3.92 2.76 9.06
CA GLY A 42 5.26 2.35 9.51
C GLY A 42 5.96 1.34 8.59
N LEU A 43 5.48 1.17 7.37
CA LEU A 43 6.07 0.30 6.37
C LEU A 43 6.38 1.11 5.11
N PRO A 44 7.65 1.20 4.67
CA PRO A 44 8.01 1.86 3.42
C PRO A 44 7.33 1.21 2.22
N GLN A 45 6.75 2.04 1.36
CA GLN A 45 6.17 1.61 0.09
C GLN A 45 6.91 2.32 -1.04
N LEU A 46 7.31 1.56 -2.05
CA LEU A 46 7.89 2.13 -3.26
C LEU A 46 6.77 2.76 -4.10
N ILE A 47 6.94 4.03 -4.42
CA ILE A 47 6.01 4.84 -5.22
C ILE A 47 6.77 5.35 -6.44
N GLU A 48 6.26 5.01 -7.62
CA GLU A 48 6.90 5.35 -8.89
C GLU A 48 6.21 6.50 -9.62
N SER A 49 4.95 6.77 -9.26
CA SER A 49 4.14 7.81 -9.92
C SER A 49 3.20 8.52 -8.96
N GLU A 50 2.69 9.70 -9.38
CA GLU A 50 1.64 10.40 -8.64
C GLU A 50 0.35 9.58 -8.53
N ASP A 51 0.07 8.73 -9.51
CA ASP A 51 -1.10 7.85 -9.50
C ASP A 51 -0.94 6.75 -8.43
N ASP A 52 0.25 6.17 -8.29
CA ASP A 52 0.54 5.20 -7.23
C ASP A 52 0.44 5.84 -5.84
N LEU A 53 0.93 7.09 -5.72
CA LEU A 53 0.79 7.87 -4.49
C LEU A 53 -0.69 8.06 -4.12
N TYR A 54 -1.53 8.40 -5.11
CA TYR A 54 -2.97 8.56 -4.92
C TYR A 54 -3.66 7.23 -4.57
N GLN A 55 -3.35 6.16 -5.29
CA GLN A 55 -3.94 4.84 -5.06
C GLN A 55 -3.59 4.30 -3.67
N THR A 56 -2.34 4.45 -3.25
CA THR A 56 -1.84 3.93 -1.98
C THR A 56 -2.25 4.79 -0.79
N TYR A 57 -2.08 6.11 -0.88
CA TYR A 57 -2.18 7.02 0.25
C TYR A 57 -3.39 7.98 0.22
N GLY A 58 -4.16 7.96 -0.86
CA GLY A 58 -5.32 8.84 -1.06
C GLY A 58 -4.91 10.22 -1.58
N LYS A 59 -5.86 11.16 -1.56
CA LYS A 59 -5.68 12.53 -2.04
C LYS A 59 -5.19 13.47 -0.93
N PRO A 60 -4.58 14.61 -1.27
CA PRO A 60 -4.35 15.67 -0.29
C PRO A 60 -5.67 16.33 0.11
N TYR A 61 -5.81 16.74 1.37
CA TYR A 61 -7.03 17.37 1.91
C TYR A 61 -6.81 18.86 2.19
N ASN A 62 -7.87 19.68 2.00
CA ASN A 62 -7.81 21.14 2.15
C ASN A 62 -7.67 21.59 3.61
N THR A 63 -8.19 20.80 4.52
CA THR A 63 -8.35 21.15 5.95
C THR A 63 -7.08 20.97 6.74
N ASP A 64 -6.10 20.24 6.19
CA ASP A 64 -4.90 19.85 6.89
C ASP A 64 -3.69 20.67 6.50
N LYS A 65 -2.81 20.89 7.44
CA LYS A 65 -1.51 21.52 7.22
C LYS A 65 -0.58 20.59 6.44
N GLN A 66 -0.80 19.31 6.53
CA GLN A 66 0.09 18.28 6.00
C GLN A 66 -0.18 17.91 4.55
N TYR A 67 -1.12 18.56 3.88
CA TYR A 67 -1.20 18.50 2.42
C TYR A 67 0.15 18.82 1.76
N GLU A 68 0.99 19.62 2.43
CA GLU A 68 2.32 19.96 1.94
C GLU A 68 3.18 18.73 1.71
N SER A 69 3.15 17.73 2.60
CA SER A 69 3.91 16.48 2.44
C SER A 69 3.50 15.72 1.19
N TRP A 70 2.19 15.60 0.96
CA TRP A 70 1.67 14.97 -0.25
C TRP A 70 2.12 15.70 -1.51
N MET A 71 2.03 17.03 -1.50
CA MET A 71 2.44 17.87 -2.62
C MET A 71 3.96 17.88 -2.84
N VAL A 72 4.77 17.72 -1.79
CA VAL A 72 6.22 17.53 -1.89
C VAL A 72 6.52 16.20 -2.59
N ALA A 73 5.86 15.11 -2.20
CA ALA A 73 6.00 13.82 -2.86
C ALA A 73 5.62 13.90 -4.35
N SER A 74 4.45 14.47 -4.65
CA SER A 74 3.98 14.68 -6.02
C SER A 74 4.95 15.55 -6.84
N SER A 75 5.52 16.59 -6.21
CA SER A 75 6.51 17.44 -6.88
C SER A 75 7.78 16.66 -7.24
N TYR A 76 8.30 15.86 -6.32
CA TYR A 76 9.47 15.03 -6.57
C TYR A 76 9.22 14.01 -7.69
N LEU A 77 8.11 13.29 -7.64
CA LEU A 77 7.72 12.30 -8.67
C LEU A 77 7.57 12.93 -10.07
N ALA A 78 7.14 14.20 -10.15
CA ALA A 78 7.02 14.91 -11.42
C ALA A 78 8.34 15.09 -12.18
N TYR A 79 9.49 14.92 -11.53
CA TYR A 79 10.80 14.94 -12.15
C TYR A 79 11.31 13.57 -12.60
N GLY A 80 10.49 12.51 -12.41
CA GLY A 80 10.79 11.14 -12.80
C GLY A 80 11.56 10.33 -11.76
N GLY A 81 11.75 10.86 -10.53
CA GLY A 81 12.29 10.08 -9.42
C GLY A 81 11.29 9.05 -8.91
N THR A 82 11.78 8.03 -8.25
CA THR A 82 10.99 7.07 -7.46
C THR A 82 11.20 7.35 -5.97
N MET A 83 10.27 6.92 -5.10
CA MET A 83 10.45 7.20 -3.69
C MET A 83 9.90 6.09 -2.79
N GLN A 84 10.56 5.91 -1.65
CA GLN A 84 10.07 5.13 -0.52
C GLN A 84 9.25 6.04 0.39
N VAL A 85 7.96 5.78 0.53
CA VAL A 85 7.07 6.58 1.35
C VAL A 85 6.63 5.79 2.57
N VAL A 86 6.74 6.39 3.75
CA VAL A 86 6.28 5.83 5.02
C VAL A 86 5.13 6.68 5.55
N ARG A 87 4.00 6.04 5.82
CA ARG A 87 2.94 6.67 6.58
C ARG A 87 3.33 6.72 8.05
N ALA A 88 3.36 7.92 8.63
CA ALA A 88 3.65 8.13 10.04
C ALA A 88 2.63 7.38 10.94
N ASP A 89 3.12 6.82 12.04
CA ASP A 89 2.28 6.12 13.02
C ASP A 89 1.83 7.08 14.13
N ASP A 90 0.57 7.03 14.50
CA ASP A 90 -0.02 7.79 15.59
C ASP A 90 -0.89 6.88 16.45
N THR A 91 -0.86 7.05 17.77
CA THR A 91 -1.61 6.21 18.72
C THR A 91 -3.13 6.32 18.55
N GLY A 92 -3.61 7.45 18.02
CA GLY A 92 -5.01 7.73 17.74
C GLY A 92 -5.57 6.98 16.53
N LEU A 93 -4.71 6.58 15.59
CA LEU A 93 -5.12 5.87 14.39
C LEU A 93 -5.82 4.56 14.72
N LYS A 94 -7.03 4.34 14.14
CA LYS A 94 -7.82 3.10 14.28
C LYS A 94 -8.40 2.68 12.93
N ASN A 95 -8.49 1.36 12.73
CA ASN A 95 -9.16 0.81 11.55
C ASN A 95 -10.68 0.86 11.73
N ALA A 96 -11.39 1.18 10.67
CA ALA A 96 -12.82 0.96 10.62
C ALA A 96 -13.11 -0.55 10.61
N SER A 97 -14.15 -0.97 11.32
CA SER A 97 -14.56 -2.37 11.41
C SER A 97 -16.08 -2.48 11.56
N ASP A 98 -16.60 -3.70 11.52
CA ASP A 98 -18.00 -4.00 11.84
C ASP A 98 -18.35 -3.72 13.31
N ASN A 99 -17.35 -3.48 14.14
CA ASN A 99 -17.55 -3.06 15.54
C ASN A 99 -17.44 -1.54 15.64
N ALA A 100 -18.52 -0.88 16.05
CA ALA A 100 -18.56 0.58 16.22
C ALA A 100 -17.59 1.13 17.27
N THR A 101 -17.03 0.29 18.14
CA THR A 101 -16.05 0.73 19.14
C THR A 101 -14.65 0.75 18.53
N PRO A 102 -13.98 1.91 18.44
CA PRO A 102 -12.68 2.05 17.77
C PRO A 102 -11.54 1.47 18.63
N THR A 103 -11.34 0.19 18.58
CA THR A 103 -10.28 -0.49 19.37
C THR A 103 -9.17 -1.07 18.50
N LEU A 104 -9.45 -1.33 17.23
CA LEU A 104 -8.60 -2.07 16.34
C LEU A 104 -7.57 -1.17 15.66
N LYS A 105 -6.31 -1.63 15.59
CA LYS A 105 -5.26 -1.01 14.80
C LYS A 105 -4.42 -2.07 14.10
N ILE A 106 -4.62 -2.21 12.80
CA ILE A 106 -3.82 -3.06 11.92
C ILE A 106 -2.97 -2.13 11.05
N LYS A 107 -1.66 -2.23 11.17
CA LYS A 107 -0.72 -1.30 10.51
C LYS A 107 -0.34 -1.77 9.10
N SER A 108 -0.18 -3.08 8.93
CA SER A 108 0.31 -3.73 7.70
C SER A 108 -0.10 -5.20 7.69
N ASP A 109 0.17 -5.89 6.59
CA ASP A 109 -0.06 -7.34 6.46
C ASP A 109 0.70 -8.15 7.50
N ASP A 110 1.94 -7.78 7.81
CA ASP A 110 2.72 -8.46 8.84
C ASP A 110 2.11 -8.27 10.22
N HIS A 111 1.63 -7.07 10.51
CA HIS A 111 0.94 -6.79 11.77
C HIS A 111 -0.40 -7.53 11.86
N TYR A 112 -1.11 -7.69 10.73
CA TYR A 112 -2.32 -8.52 10.64
C TYR A 112 -2.02 -9.97 11.06
N ASN A 113 -0.94 -10.56 10.56
CA ASN A 113 -0.51 -11.91 10.95
C ASN A 113 -0.13 -11.99 12.44
N GLN A 114 0.61 -11.00 12.93
CA GLN A 114 1.00 -10.96 14.35
C GLN A 114 -0.20 -10.86 15.30
N LEU A 115 -1.28 -10.22 14.87
CA LEU A 115 -2.53 -10.18 15.61
C LEU A 115 -3.33 -11.49 15.54
N GLY A 116 -2.94 -12.44 14.71
CA GLY A 116 -3.54 -13.76 14.60
C GLY A 116 -4.92 -13.79 13.95
N TYR A 117 -5.22 -12.83 13.07
CA TYR A 117 -6.53 -12.76 12.40
C TYR A 117 -6.78 -13.93 11.44
N ASP A 118 -5.77 -14.40 10.76
CA ASP A 118 -5.89 -15.55 9.85
C ASP A 118 -6.09 -16.88 10.57
N ASP A 119 -5.69 -16.95 11.84
CA ASP A 119 -5.89 -18.12 12.70
C ASP A 119 -7.16 -18.06 13.58
N ASN A 120 -7.96 -16.99 13.42
CA ASN A 120 -9.17 -16.76 14.21
C ASN A 120 -8.95 -16.63 15.73
N THR A 121 -7.79 -16.17 16.13
CA THR A 121 -7.47 -15.97 17.54
C THR A 121 -8.04 -14.68 18.12
N ILE A 122 -8.36 -13.72 17.26
CA ILE A 122 -8.97 -12.44 17.63
C ILE A 122 -10.46 -12.47 17.25
N SER A 123 -11.32 -12.39 18.23
CA SER A 123 -12.77 -12.57 18.10
C SER A 123 -13.59 -11.27 18.14
N SER A 124 -12.95 -10.10 18.09
CA SER A 124 -13.65 -8.83 18.29
C SER A 124 -14.31 -8.25 17.03
N THR A 125 -13.90 -8.67 15.85
CA THR A 125 -14.38 -8.15 14.56
C THR A 125 -14.51 -9.27 13.53
N VAL A 126 -15.48 -9.17 12.64
CA VAL A 126 -15.66 -10.07 11.50
C VAL A 126 -14.89 -9.57 10.29
N ILE A 127 -15.00 -8.28 10.00
CA ILE A 127 -14.34 -7.61 8.87
C ILE A 127 -13.78 -6.27 9.36
N ALA A 128 -12.59 -5.95 8.91
CA ALA A 128 -11.93 -4.69 9.21
C ALA A 128 -11.38 -4.04 7.93
N ALA A 129 -11.28 -2.71 7.92
CA ALA A 129 -10.56 -2.01 6.88
C ALA A 129 -9.07 -2.39 6.89
N GLN A 130 -8.46 -2.45 5.72
CA GLN A 130 -7.06 -2.85 5.57
C GLN A 130 -6.09 -1.91 6.28
N ASN A 131 -6.44 -0.61 6.32
CA ASN A 131 -5.57 0.42 6.88
C ASN A 131 -6.35 1.32 7.86
N PRO A 132 -5.69 1.88 8.87
CA PRO A 132 -6.34 2.81 9.79
C PRO A 132 -6.74 4.12 9.10
N GLY A 133 -7.77 4.76 9.65
CA GLY A 133 -8.27 6.06 9.20
C GLY A 133 -9.77 6.09 9.02
N THR A 134 -10.33 7.28 8.93
CA THR A 134 -11.76 7.49 8.68
C THR A 134 -12.18 7.21 7.24
N TRP A 135 -11.22 7.05 6.33
CA TRP A 135 -11.44 6.84 4.89
C TRP A 135 -12.37 5.67 4.59
N ALA A 136 -12.35 4.64 5.44
CA ALA A 136 -13.16 3.43 5.28
C ALA A 136 -14.51 3.49 6.04
N ASN A 137 -14.77 4.55 6.80
CA ASN A 137 -16.06 4.72 7.46
C ASN A 137 -17.16 4.93 6.40
N GLY A 138 -18.11 3.99 6.38
CA GLY A 138 -19.18 4.00 5.36
C GLY A 138 -18.90 3.12 4.14
N ILE A 139 -17.84 2.30 4.18
CA ILE A 139 -17.73 1.15 3.30
C ILE A 139 -18.70 0.08 3.82
N ARG A 140 -19.44 -0.54 2.92
CA ARG A 140 -20.39 -1.61 3.21
C ARG A 140 -19.94 -2.90 2.55
N ILE A 141 -20.04 -3.98 3.29
CA ILE A 141 -19.66 -5.30 2.82
C ILE A 141 -20.89 -6.20 2.82
N GLY A 142 -21.24 -6.70 1.64
CA GLY A 142 -22.22 -7.77 1.48
C GLY A 142 -21.51 -9.12 1.52
N VAL A 143 -22.05 -10.05 2.30
CA VAL A 143 -21.60 -11.44 2.34
C VAL A 143 -22.79 -12.33 2.08
N CYS A 144 -22.68 -13.28 1.17
CA CYS A 144 -23.72 -14.25 0.90
C CYS A 144 -23.15 -15.64 0.70
N ASP A 145 -23.76 -16.60 1.34
CA ASP A 145 -23.49 -18.02 1.10
C ASP A 145 -24.76 -18.77 0.69
N GLY A 146 -24.61 -20.03 0.36
CA GLY A 146 -25.73 -20.90 0.00
C GLY A 146 -26.52 -21.41 1.20
N LYS A 147 -26.96 -20.54 2.12
CA LYS A 147 -27.70 -20.93 3.35
C LYS A 147 -28.95 -21.75 3.06
N ALA A 148 -29.75 -21.32 2.11
CA ALA A 148 -30.92 -22.04 1.67
C ALA A 148 -30.97 -22.10 0.14
N ASP A 149 -31.73 -23.02 -0.37
CA ASP A 149 -31.98 -23.20 -1.79
C ASP A 149 -33.36 -22.71 -2.19
N GLN A 150 -34.34 -23.17 -1.44
CA GLN A 150 -35.73 -22.87 -1.70
C GLN A 150 -36.36 -22.15 -0.50
N GLN A 151 -37.20 -21.19 -0.80
CA GLN A 151 -38.01 -20.48 0.18
C GLN A 151 -39.45 -20.94 0.06
N LEU A 152 -39.98 -21.56 1.12
CA LEU A 152 -41.35 -22.00 1.18
C LEU A 152 -42.18 -21.00 2.01
N LEU A 153 -43.37 -20.67 1.55
CA LEU A 153 -44.29 -19.87 2.37
C LEU A 153 -44.81 -20.68 3.55
N SER A 154 -44.62 -20.11 4.71
CA SER A 154 -45.25 -20.64 5.93
C SER A 154 -46.77 -20.38 5.90
N VAL A 155 -47.56 -21.40 5.96
CA VAL A 155 -49.01 -21.27 6.10
C VAL A 155 -49.35 -21.00 7.56
N VAL A 156 -49.09 -19.77 8.00
CA VAL A 156 -49.53 -19.31 9.32
C VAL A 156 -51.02 -19.09 9.27
N GLY A 157 -51.82 -19.98 9.85
CA GLY A 157 -53.25 -19.82 10.02
C GLY A 157 -54.14 -20.89 9.41
N VAL A 158 -53.64 -21.78 8.58
CA VAL A 158 -54.43 -23.00 8.21
C VAL A 158 -53.96 -24.15 9.11
N ASN A 159 -54.38 -24.05 10.33
CA ASN A 159 -54.05 -25.00 11.38
C ASN A 159 -55.00 -26.20 11.34
N THR A 160 -54.68 -27.18 10.56
CA THR A 160 -55.35 -28.49 10.73
C THR A 160 -54.60 -29.42 11.67
N VAL A 161 -53.39 -29.09 12.10
CA VAL A 161 -52.58 -29.97 12.98
C VAL A 161 -51.65 -29.21 13.95
N GLY A 162 -52.00 -28.03 14.42
CA GLY A 162 -51.43 -27.50 15.67
C GLY A 162 -49.94 -27.09 15.72
N TYR A 163 -49.25 -26.93 14.61
CA TYR A 163 -47.83 -26.56 14.61
C TYR A 163 -47.59 -25.15 14.06
N ALA A 164 -47.22 -24.25 14.93
CA ALA A 164 -46.71 -22.95 14.51
C ALA A 164 -45.28 -23.10 13.94
N VAL A 165 -44.99 -22.45 12.81
CA VAL A 165 -43.62 -22.33 12.28
C VAL A 165 -42.82 -21.44 13.21
N THR A 166 -41.86 -22.02 13.87
CA THR A 166 -41.02 -21.32 14.87
C THR A 166 -39.54 -21.55 14.59
N GLN A 167 -38.70 -20.76 15.20
CA GLN A 167 -37.24 -20.91 15.12
C GLN A 167 -36.75 -22.30 15.58
N THR A 168 -37.57 -23.03 16.35
CA THR A 168 -37.26 -24.41 16.77
C THR A 168 -37.32 -25.42 15.61
N MET A 169 -37.77 -24.99 14.43
CA MET A 169 -37.75 -25.83 13.22
C MET A 169 -36.41 -25.77 12.48
N VAL A 170 -35.59 -24.78 12.75
CA VAL A 170 -34.25 -24.71 12.15
C VAL A 170 -33.43 -25.94 12.56
N GLY A 171 -32.83 -26.60 11.60
CA GLY A 171 -32.10 -27.85 11.77
C GLY A 171 -32.96 -29.12 11.65
N LYS A 172 -34.27 -29.01 11.48
CA LYS A 172 -35.14 -30.18 11.25
C LYS A 172 -35.08 -30.62 9.79
N ALA A 173 -35.18 -31.93 9.63
CA ALA A 173 -35.30 -32.54 8.31
C ALA A 173 -36.67 -32.29 7.68
N LEU A 174 -36.69 -32.06 6.40
CA LEU A 174 -37.87 -31.98 5.55
C LEU A 174 -37.80 -33.05 4.47
N ILE A 175 -38.84 -33.83 4.35
CA ILE A 175 -38.99 -34.79 3.25
C ILE A 175 -40.12 -34.35 2.35
N GLY A 176 -39.94 -34.44 1.05
CA GLY A 176 -40.97 -34.10 0.09
C GLY A 176 -40.73 -34.66 -1.28
N ALA A 177 -41.79 -34.69 -2.08
CA ALA A 177 -41.66 -35.04 -3.48
C ALA A 177 -40.91 -33.93 -4.24
N GLY A 178 -40.04 -34.34 -5.17
CA GLY A 178 -39.41 -33.43 -6.12
C GLY A 178 -40.38 -32.93 -7.21
N THR A 179 -39.92 -32.00 -8.02
CA THR A 179 -40.69 -31.49 -9.16
C THR A 179 -40.95 -32.56 -10.22
N THR A 180 -41.83 -32.27 -11.13
CA THR A 180 -42.55 -33.18 -12.04
C THR A 180 -41.77 -34.26 -12.80
N SER A 181 -40.48 -34.15 -12.92
CA SER A 181 -39.62 -35.15 -13.58
C SER A 181 -39.10 -36.22 -12.64
N GLN A 182 -39.34 -36.10 -11.34
CA GLN A 182 -38.99 -37.09 -10.33
C GLN A 182 -40.22 -37.95 -9.96
N ALA A 183 -40.52 -38.84 -10.82
CA ALA A 183 -41.56 -39.85 -10.53
C ALA A 183 -41.08 -40.91 -9.53
N ASP A 184 -39.82 -40.90 -9.13
CA ASP A 184 -39.16 -41.90 -8.33
C ASP A 184 -38.60 -41.33 -7.01
N GLY A 185 -39.28 -41.66 -5.90
CA GLY A 185 -38.77 -41.42 -4.56
C GLY A 185 -39.10 -40.05 -3.95
N TYR A 186 -38.15 -39.52 -3.14
CA TYR A 186 -38.35 -38.28 -2.41
C TYR A 186 -37.03 -37.51 -2.22
N LEU A 187 -37.14 -36.20 -1.98
CA LEU A 187 -36.04 -35.34 -1.61
C LEU A 187 -35.92 -35.21 -0.11
N LYS A 188 -34.70 -35.13 0.36
CA LYS A 188 -34.37 -34.73 1.73
C LYS A 188 -33.82 -33.31 1.73
N GLY A 189 -34.28 -32.51 2.68
CA GLY A 189 -33.81 -31.16 2.89
C GLY A 189 -33.73 -30.85 4.39
N VAL A 190 -33.04 -29.74 4.68
CA VAL A 190 -32.90 -29.22 6.05
C VAL A 190 -33.47 -27.81 6.11
N VAL A 191 -34.29 -27.55 7.12
CA VAL A 191 -34.76 -26.19 7.40
C VAL A 191 -33.58 -25.36 7.94
N THR A 192 -33.23 -24.33 7.24
CA THR A 192 -32.05 -23.49 7.58
C THR A 192 -32.43 -22.11 8.10
N GLU A 193 -33.65 -21.68 7.79
CA GLU A 193 -34.14 -20.36 8.18
C GLU A 193 -35.64 -20.39 8.39
N VAL A 194 -36.12 -19.66 9.39
CA VAL A 194 -37.54 -19.47 9.63
C VAL A 194 -37.79 -17.97 9.84
N ASN A 195 -38.53 -17.38 8.92
CA ASN A 195 -39.04 -16.02 9.02
C ASN A 195 -40.53 -16.03 9.37
N SER A 196 -41.12 -14.88 9.63
CA SER A 196 -42.54 -14.80 10.04
C SER A 196 -43.51 -15.44 9.04
N THR A 197 -43.16 -15.43 7.76
CA THR A 197 -44.02 -15.89 6.66
C THR A 197 -43.37 -16.93 5.76
N THR A 198 -42.06 -17.16 5.90
CA THR A 198 -41.30 -18.02 5.00
C THR A 198 -40.34 -18.93 5.75
N VAL A 199 -40.03 -20.06 5.13
CA VAL A 199 -39.06 -21.03 5.61
C VAL A 199 -38.02 -21.30 4.52
N GLY A 200 -36.77 -21.07 4.84
CA GLY A 200 -35.65 -21.44 3.96
C GLY A 200 -35.26 -22.89 4.15
N VAL A 201 -35.08 -23.60 3.05
CA VAL A 201 -34.74 -25.03 3.04
C VAL A 201 -33.54 -25.28 2.15
N LYS A 202 -32.58 -26.03 2.67
CA LYS A 202 -31.44 -26.55 1.92
C LYS A 202 -31.72 -27.96 1.45
N ILE A 203 -31.60 -28.25 0.15
CA ILE A 203 -31.79 -29.60 -0.39
C ILE A 203 -30.46 -30.35 -0.28
N VAL A 204 -30.50 -31.57 0.21
CA VAL A 204 -29.29 -32.34 0.54
C VAL A 204 -29.15 -33.58 -0.32
N SER A 205 -30.22 -34.40 -0.41
CA SER A 205 -30.15 -35.67 -1.12
C SER A 205 -31.48 -36.06 -1.74
N HIS A 206 -31.40 -37.01 -2.66
CA HIS A 206 -32.53 -37.68 -3.29
C HIS A 206 -32.48 -39.17 -2.96
N VAL A 207 -33.61 -39.73 -2.59
CA VAL A 207 -33.78 -41.15 -2.32
C VAL A 207 -34.76 -41.73 -3.34
N THR A 208 -34.33 -42.71 -4.09
CA THR A 208 -35.19 -43.41 -5.08
C THR A 208 -36.18 -44.34 -4.40
N ASN A 209 -37.24 -44.80 -5.13
CA ASN A 209 -38.18 -45.81 -4.63
C ASN A 209 -37.47 -47.13 -4.27
N ALA A 210 -36.33 -47.41 -4.82
CA ALA A 210 -35.49 -48.55 -4.47
C ALA A 210 -34.69 -48.37 -3.18
N GLY A 211 -34.77 -47.17 -2.55
CA GLY A 211 -34.04 -46.85 -1.33
C GLY A 211 -32.57 -46.45 -1.59
N VAL A 212 -32.19 -46.16 -2.82
CA VAL A 212 -30.83 -45.67 -3.15
C VAL A 212 -30.79 -44.19 -2.96
N GLU A 213 -29.92 -43.75 -2.09
CA GLU A 213 -29.67 -42.34 -1.80
C GLU A 213 -28.49 -41.79 -2.59
N SER A 214 -28.63 -40.55 -3.06
CA SER A 214 -27.58 -39.79 -3.74
C SER A 214 -27.62 -38.36 -3.32
N ASP A 215 -26.45 -37.75 -3.15
CA ASP A 215 -26.29 -36.30 -2.96
C ASP A 215 -26.78 -35.56 -4.21
N VAL A 216 -27.54 -34.50 -4.02
CA VAL A 216 -28.05 -33.67 -5.12
C VAL A 216 -27.95 -32.22 -4.79
N ASP A 217 -27.74 -31.42 -5.81
CA ASP A 217 -27.76 -29.97 -5.74
C ASP A 217 -29.12 -29.42 -6.24
N TYR A 218 -29.57 -28.35 -5.63
CA TYR A 218 -30.80 -27.69 -6.02
C TYR A 218 -30.77 -27.19 -7.46
N GLN A 219 -31.88 -27.37 -8.16
CA GLN A 219 -32.11 -26.83 -9.50
C GLN A 219 -33.47 -26.16 -9.57
N GLN A 220 -33.50 -24.85 -9.72
CA GLN A 220 -34.72 -24.05 -9.70
C GLN A 220 -35.80 -24.52 -10.70
N THR A 221 -35.41 -24.81 -11.91
CA THR A 221 -36.30 -25.29 -12.99
C THR A 221 -36.21 -26.80 -13.21
N GLY A 222 -35.50 -27.48 -12.34
CA GLY A 222 -35.10 -28.86 -12.52
C GLY A 222 -35.80 -29.83 -11.57
N VAL A 223 -35.18 -30.96 -11.52
CA VAL A 223 -35.68 -32.16 -10.86
C VAL A 223 -35.57 -32.08 -9.35
N TYR A 224 -34.61 -31.32 -8.83
CA TYR A 224 -34.24 -31.30 -7.42
C TYR A 224 -34.75 -30.06 -6.69
N ALA A 225 -36.03 -29.76 -6.84
CA ALA A 225 -36.76 -28.78 -6.04
C ALA A 225 -37.99 -29.46 -5.41
N PHE A 226 -38.37 -29.04 -4.23
CA PHE A 226 -39.61 -29.56 -3.62
C PHE A 226 -40.81 -29.19 -4.50
N ASN A 227 -41.69 -30.18 -4.70
CA ASN A 227 -42.84 -30.04 -5.56
C ASN A 227 -43.90 -29.10 -4.99
N ASN A 228 -44.62 -28.42 -5.89
CA ASN A 228 -45.70 -27.49 -5.57
C ASN A 228 -47.09 -28.13 -5.54
N THR A 229 -47.21 -29.38 -5.92
CA THR A 229 -48.53 -30.04 -6.07
C THR A 229 -48.68 -31.19 -5.09
N GLY A 230 -49.19 -30.93 -3.93
CA GLY A 230 -49.53 -31.97 -3.03
C GLY A 230 -48.96 -31.82 -1.62
N SER A 231 -49.66 -32.42 -0.69
CA SER A 231 -49.16 -32.58 0.65
C SER A 231 -47.79 -33.24 0.61
N VAL A 232 -46.85 -32.71 1.34
CA VAL A 232 -45.58 -33.37 1.62
C VAL A 232 -45.96 -34.64 2.41
N THR A 233 -46.29 -35.67 1.70
CA THR A 233 -46.62 -36.96 2.25
C THR A 233 -45.67 -37.98 1.67
N ALA A 234 -44.62 -38.20 2.33
CA ALA A 234 -44.06 -39.53 2.24
C ALA A 234 -43.38 -39.81 3.55
N THR A 235 -43.95 -40.64 4.27
CA THR A 235 -43.34 -41.38 5.31
C THR A 235 -42.76 -42.64 4.72
N PRO A 236 -41.47 -42.77 4.49
CA PRO A 236 -40.87 -44.08 4.56
C PRO A 236 -41.21 -44.59 5.95
N SER A 237 -41.74 -45.77 6.06
CA SER A 237 -42.11 -46.35 7.33
C SER A 237 -40.90 -46.37 8.26
N GLY A 238 -41.01 -45.65 9.38
CA GLY A 238 -40.02 -45.66 10.43
C GLY A 238 -39.19 -44.38 10.59
N VAL A 239 -39.40 -43.32 9.83
CA VAL A 239 -38.70 -42.06 9.96
C VAL A 239 -39.55 -41.03 10.69
N ALA A 240 -39.03 -40.45 11.75
CA ALA A 240 -39.67 -39.33 12.43
C ALA A 240 -39.57 -38.10 11.55
N ILE A 241 -40.65 -37.66 11.04
CA ILE A 241 -40.71 -36.55 10.10
C ILE A 241 -40.69 -35.26 10.86
N GLY A 242 -39.74 -34.41 10.54
CA GLY A 242 -39.86 -32.99 10.82
C GLY A 242 -41.09 -32.46 10.05
N HIS A 243 -41.99 -31.85 10.72
CA HIS A 243 -43.27 -31.32 10.38
C HIS A 243 -43.37 -30.63 8.99
N ALA A 244 -43.46 -31.40 7.94
CA ALA A 244 -43.72 -30.87 6.60
C ALA A 244 -45.21 -30.48 6.38
N SER A 245 -46.11 -30.92 7.27
CA SER A 245 -47.55 -30.67 7.16
C SER A 245 -48.01 -29.23 7.40
N GLY A 246 -47.11 -28.31 7.71
CA GLY A 246 -47.39 -26.89 7.90
C GLY A 246 -46.94 -25.97 6.77
N PHE A 247 -46.33 -26.50 5.71
CA PHE A 247 -45.80 -25.70 4.61
C PHE A 247 -46.73 -25.74 3.40
N SER A 248 -46.93 -24.58 2.78
CA SER A 248 -47.58 -24.53 1.48
C SER A 248 -46.61 -24.99 0.39
N THR A 249 -47.06 -25.92 -0.40
CA THR A 249 -46.31 -26.44 -1.55
C THR A 249 -46.89 -25.94 -2.88
N SER A 250 -47.70 -24.87 -2.88
CA SER A 250 -48.18 -24.29 -4.13
C SER A 250 -47.05 -23.60 -4.86
N TYR A 251 -47.04 -23.68 -6.18
CA TYR A 251 -45.97 -23.10 -7.00
C TYR A 251 -45.76 -21.59 -6.78
N ALA A 252 -46.82 -20.86 -6.57
CA ALA A 252 -46.80 -19.43 -6.25
C ALA A 252 -46.17 -19.12 -4.88
N SER A 253 -45.97 -20.13 -4.05
CA SER A 253 -45.37 -20.01 -2.71
C SER A 253 -43.96 -20.56 -2.60
N GLN A 254 -43.42 -21.07 -3.69
CA GLN A 254 -42.07 -21.56 -3.77
C GLN A 254 -41.22 -20.55 -4.53
N GLN A 255 -40.26 -19.99 -3.88
CA GLN A 255 -39.32 -19.04 -4.46
C GLN A 255 -37.91 -19.55 -4.35
N ASP A 256 -37.09 -19.20 -5.28
CA ASP A 256 -35.67 -19.36 -5.13
C ASP A 256 -35.17 -18.46 -4.01
N TRP A 257 -34.47 -19.05 -3.06
CA TRP A 257 -34.01 -18.29 -1.89
C TRP A 257 -32.96 -17.24 -2.30
N PHE A 258 -32.03 -17.60 -3.20
CA PHE A 258 -30.91 -16.73 -3.60
C PHE A 258 -31.41 -15.52 -4.39
N GLU A 259 -32.39 -15.68 -5.27
CA GLU A 259 -33.02 -14.59 -6.02
C GLU A 259 -33.69 -13.52 -5.13
N GLN A 260 -34.02 -13.90 -3.90
CA GLN A 260 -34.62 -12.97 -2.93
C GLN A 260 -33.59 -12.27 -2.05
N GLN A 261 -32.30 -12.59 -2.21
CA GLN A 261 -31.28 -12.01 -1.36
C GLN A 261 -30.75 -10.70 -1.93
N THR A 262 -30.61 -9.73 -1.05
CA THR A 262 -30.11 -8.40 -1.40
C THR A 262 -29.02 -7.92 -0.46
N VAL A 263 -28.18 -7.04 -0.94
CA VAL A 263 -27.28 -6.23 -0.11
C VAL A 263 -27.98 -4.90 0.16
N GLY A 264 -28.38 -4.68 1.40
CA GLY A 264 -29.00 -3.41 1.80
C GLY A 264 -27.99 -2.27 1.76
N LEU A 265 -28.34 -1.16 1.13
CA LEU A 265 -27.54 0.07 1.09
C LEU A 265 -28.15 1.14 2.00
N SER A 266 -27.43 2.26 2.16
CA SER A 266 -27.91 3.41 2.94
C SER A 266 -29.19 4.00 2.38
N THR A 267 -29.92 4.73 3.24
CA THR A 267 -31.18 5.36 2.87
C THR A 267 -31.08 6.22 1.61
N GLY A 268 -31.92 5.91 0.63
CA GLY A 268 -31.96 6.62 -0.66
C GLY A 268 -31.24 5.92 -1.81
N LEU A 269 -30.62 4.77 -1.55
CA LEU A 269 -30.06 3.88 -2.57
C LEU A 269 -30.92 2.61 -2.66
N ASP A 270 -31.08 2.10 -3.87
CA ASP A 270 -31.73 0.81 -4.09
C ASP A 270 -30.81 -0.33 -3.65
N PRO A 271 -31.32 -1.37 -2.98
CA PRO A 271 -30.53 -2.53 -2.59
C PRO A 271 -30.01 -3.25 -3.84
N LEU A 272 -28.82 -3.81 -3.75
CA LEU A 272 -28.26 -4.63 -4.82
C LEU A 272 -28.73 -6.08 -4.67
N GLU A 273 -29.26 -6.64 -5.74
CA GLU A 273 -29.71 -8.02 -5.79
C GLU A 273 -28.51 -8.96 -6.03
N TRP A 274 -28.43 -10.04 -5.26
CA TRP A 274 -27.29 -10.96 -5.35
C TRP A 274 -27.24 -11.73 -6.67
N ASP A 275 -28.38 -12.06 -7.25
CA ASP A 275 -28.47 -12.73 -8.56
C ASP A 275 -27.92 -11.90 -9.72
N GLN A 276 -27.91 -10.56 -9.57
CA GLN A 276 -27.26 -9.64 -10.52
C GLN A 276 -25.76 -9.49 -10.27
N LEU A 277 -25.29 -9.84 -9.09
CA LEU A 277 -23.88 -9.70 -8.70
C LEU A 277 -23.08 -10.95 -9.00
N ALA A 278 -23.66 -12.13 -8.80
CA ALA A 278 -22.99 -13.42 -8.93
C ALA A 278 -23.99 -14.57 -9.10
N ASP A 279 -23.51 -15.71 -9.59
CA ASP A 279 -24.22 -16.97 -9.53
C ASP A 279 -24.33 -17.46 -8.08
N ARG A 280 -25.25 -18.41 -7.83
CA ARG A 280 -25.46 -18.98 -6.51
C ARG A 280 -24.18 -19.63 -5.96
N PRO A 281 -23.77 -19.33 -4.71
CA PRO A 281 -22.67 -20.03 -4.07
C PRO A 281 -23.01 -21.51 -3.87
N SER A 282 -22.10 -22.39 -4.19
CA SER A 282 -22.31 -23.83 -4.16
C SER A 282 -21.17 -24.57 -3.46
N THR A 283 -20.66 -25.61 -4.06
CA THR A 283 -19.55 -26.40 -3.54
C THR A 283 -18.32 -26.21 -4.43
N SER A 284 -17.22 -25.80 -3.85
CA SER A 284 -15.95 -25.67 -4.59
C SER A 284 -15.45 -27.05 -5.04
N ALA A 285 -14.74 -27.07 -6.17
CA ALA A 285 -14.11 -28.30 -6.67
C ALA A 285 -13.14 -28.90 -5.62
N TYR A 286 -12.47 -28.05 -4.85
CA TYR A 286 -11.58 -28.47 -3.79
C TYR A 286 -12.32 -29.21 -2.67
N ALA A 287 -13.41 -28.65 -2.17
CA ALA A 287 -14.22 -29.28 -1.14
C ALA A 287 -14.91 -30.55 -1.66
N ALA A 288 -15.46 -30.52 -2.87
CA ALA A 288 -16.11 -31.68 -3.49
C ALA A 288 -15.18 -32.88 -3.60
N SER A 289 -13.93 -32.68 -4.01
CA SER A 289 -12.91 -33.75 -4.13
C SER A 289 -12.55 -34.40 -2.79
N ARG A 290 -12.85 -33.72 -1.67
CA ARG A 290 -12.60 -34.17 -0.29
C ARG A 290 -13.88 -34.60 0.45
N GLY A 291 -14.99 -34.63 -0.27
CA GLY A 291 -16.30 -35.00 0.29
C GLY A 291 -16.93 -33.87 1.12
N GLY A 292 -16.45 -32.64 1.00
CA GLY A 292 -17.08 -31.44 1.54
C GLY A 292 -18.20 -30.92 0.63
N ARG A 293 -19.11 -30.10 1.19
CA ARG A 293 -20.23 -29.50 0.44
C ARG A 293 -20.55 -28.12 0.97
N PHE A 294 -21.05 -27.24 0.09
CA PHE A 294 -21.62 -25.93 0.43
C PHE A 294 -20.64 -25.00 1.15
N ASP A 295 -19.39 -25.01 0.70
CA ASP A 295 -18.32 -24.22 1.29
C ASP A 295 -18.17 -22.82 0.68
N GLU A 296 -18.82 -22.55 -0.45
CA GLU A 296 -18.64 -21.27 -1.12
C GLU A 296 -19.36 -20.11 -0.42
N VAL A 297 -18.71 -18.94 -0.51
CA VAL A 297 -19.21 -17.67 0.00
C VAL A 297 -18.78 -16.53 -0.95
N HIS A 298 -19.65 -15.56 -1.14
CA HIS A 298 -19.40 -14.35 -1.89
C HIS A 298 -19.20 -13.16 -0.96
N VAL A 299 -18.26 -12.29 -1.30
CA VAL A 299 -18.00 -11.03 -0.59
C VAL A 299 -17.95 -9.90 -1.61
N VAL A 300 -18.75 -8.85 -1.37
CA VAL A 300 -18.78 -7.65 -2.21
C VAL A 300 -18.51 -6.43 -1.35
N VAL A 301 -17.60 -5.59 -1.78
CA VAL A 301 -17.20 -4.35 -1.10
C VAL A 301 -17.80 -3.16 -1.85
N ILE A 302 -18.52 -2.29 -1.14
CA ILE A 302 -19.31 -1.20 -1.72
C ILE A 302 -18.96 0.12 -1.02
N ASP A 303 -18.74 1.16 -1.78
CA ASP A 303 -18.63 2.53 -1.28
C ASP A 303 -20.02 3.12 -1.02
N ASP A 304 -20.64 2.73 0.08
CA ASP A 304 -22.04 3.04 0.37
C ASP A 304 -22.29 4.52 0.58
N LYS A 305 -21.30 5.26 1.11
CA LYS A 305 -21.40 6.71 1.37
C LYS A 305 -20.65 7.57 0.34
N GLY A 306 -19.96 6.97 -0.62
CA GLY A 306 -19.17 7.71 -1.59
C GLY A 306 -17.88 8.32 -1.03
N THR A 307 -17.38 7.80 0.08
CA THR A 307 -16.16 8.32 0.74
C THR A 307 -14.89 8.01 -0.03
N VAL A 308 -14.88 6.92 -0.78
CA VAL A 308 -13.71 6.45 -1.55
C VAL A 308 -13.75 6.97 -2.99
N THR A 309 -14.88 6.78 -3.67
CA THR A 309 -15.03 7.10 -5.10
C THR A 309 -15.63 8.45 -5.38
N GLY A 310 -16.30 9.05 -4.39
CA GLY A 310 -17.14 10.24 -4.56
C GLY A 310 -18.58 9.92 -4.99
N ASN A 311 -18.90 8.68 -5.32
CA ASN A 311 -20.23 8.24 -5.75
C ASN A 311 -20.73 7.14 -4.82
N ALA A 312 -21.80 7.42 -4.07
CA ALA A 312 -22.41 6.46 -3.18
C ALA A 312 -23.00 5.26 -3.94
N GLY A 313 -22.89 4.06 -3.36
CA GLY A 313 -23.38 2.82 -3.95
C GLY A 313 -22.45 2.17 -4.98
N THR A 314 -21.25 2.72 -5.20
CA THR A 314 -20.29 2.16 -6.15
C THR A 314 -19.68 0.86 -5.62
N ILE A 315 -19.70 -0.20 -6.43
CA ILE A 315 -19.04 -1.45 -6.09
C ILE A 315 -17.53 -1.28 -6.29
N LEU A 316 -16.77 -1.46 -5.20
CA LEU A 316 -15.31 -1.37 -5.20
C LEU A 316 -14.66 -2.68 -5.62
N GLU A 317 -15.09 -3.79 -5.01
CA GLU A 317 -14.55 -5.13 -5.27
C GLU A 317 -15.64 -6.19 -5.22
N LYS A 318 -15.44 -7.25 -6.00
CA LYS A 318 -16.23 -8.48 -5.96
C LYS A 318 -15.30 -9.66 -5.78
N HIS A 319 -15.48 -10.39 -4.69
CA HIS A 319 -14.74 -11.61 -4.39
C HIS A 319 -15.73 -12.75 -4.34
N LEU A 320 -15.75 -13.54 -5.40
CA LEU A 320 -16.76 -14.54 -5.63
C LEU A 320 -16.19 -15.96 -5.48
N ASN A 321 -17.04 -16.92 -5.09
CA ASN A 321 -16.70 -18.33 -4.97
C ASN A 321 -15.49 -18.58 -4.05
N LEU A 322 -15.43 -17.83 -2.94
CA LEU A 322 -14.44 -18.07 -1.90
C LEU A 322 -14.84 -19.25 -1.06
N SER A 323 -13.89 -20.02 -0.56
CA SER A 323 -14.17 -21.17 0.29
C SER A 323 -14.21 -20.81 1.78
N LYS A 324 -15.13 -21.39 2.52
CA LYS A 324 -15.15 -21.41 3.98
C LYS A 324 -14.22 -22.47 4.57
N ALA A 325 -13.68 -23.37 3.75
CA ALA A 325 -12.73 -24.37 4.17
C ALA A 325 -11.35 -23.74 4.42
N LYS A 326 -10.79 -23.94 5.59
CA LYS A 326 -9.50 -23.36 6.01
C LYS A 326 -8.34 -23.77 5.09
N ASP A 327 -8.40 -24.98 4.56
CA ASP A 327 -7.42 -25.56 3.63
C ASP A 327 -7.78 -25.38 2.15
N GLY A 328 -8.84 -24.59 1.84
CA GLY A 328 -9.32 -24.38 0.47
C GLY A 328 -8.29 -23.74 -0.44
N GLU A 329 -8.17 -24.30 -1.63
CA GLU A 329 -7.26 -23.82 -2.69
C GLU A 329 -7.97 -23.86 -4.06
N TYR A 330 -7.68 -22.88 -4.91
CA TYR A 330 -8.04 -22.92 -6.34
C TYR A 330 -7.08 -23.82 -7.12
N SER A 331 -5.79 -23.71 -6.80
CA SER A 331 -4.69 -24.51 -7.30
C SER A 331 -3.61 -24.56 -6.24
N ALA A 332 -2.65 -25.49 -6.37
CA ALA A 332 -1.58 -25.63 -5.38
C ALA A 332 -0.88 -24.30 -5.10
N GLY A 333 -0.96 -23.85 -3.84
CA GLY A 333 -0.38 -22.59 -3.37
C GLY A 333 -1.24 -21.33 -3.62
N SER A 334 -2.44 -21.45 -4.21
CA SER A 334 -3.38 -20.35 -4.39
C SER A 334 -4.59 -20.52 -3.47
N PRO A 335 -4.62 -19.88 -2.29
CA PRO A 335 -5.68 -20.10 -1.30
C PRO A 335 -7.03 -19.57 -1.82
N SER A 336 -8.08 -20.38 -1.66
CA SER A 336 -9.47 -19.96 -1.84
C SER A 336 -10.17 -19.67 -0.50
N TYR A 337 -9.54 -19.98 0.61
CA TYR A 337 -10.07 -19.67 1.94
C TYR A 337 -10.26 -18.17 2.11
N TRP A 338 -11.49 -17.74 2.41
CA TRP A 338 -11.92 -16.35 2.31
C TRP A 338 -11.03 -15.34 3.06
N ARG A 339 -10.53 -15.66 4.26
CA ARG A 339 -9.67 -14.78 5.03
C ARG A 339 -8.30 -14.60 4.37
N LYS A 340 -7.67 -15.71 3.97
CA LYS A 340 -6.35 -15.67 3.30
C LYS A 340 -6.45 -15.03 1.93
N TYR A 341 -7.54 -15.30 1.23
CA TYR A 341 -7.78 -14.69 -0.07
C TYR A 341 -7.96 -13.17 0.02
N LEU A 342 -8.82 -12.69 0.93
CA LEU A 342 -9.06 -11.25 1.11
C LEU A 342 -7.79 -10.51 1.54
N LYS A 343 -6.95 -11.11 2.39
CA LYS A 343 -5.67 -10.53 2.79
C LYS A 343 -4.79 -10.19 1.58
N THR A 344 -4.73 -11.10 0.60
CA THR A 344 -3.81 -10.96 -0.55
C THR A 344 -4.43 -10.18 -1.71
N ASN A 345 -5.74 -10.28 -1.90
CA ASN A 345 -6.42 -9.80 -3.11
C ASN A 345 -7.31 -8.58 -2.89
N SER A 346 -7.76 -8.30 -1.67
CA SER A 346 -8.50 -7.08 -1.39
C SER A 346 -7.54 -5.91 -1.13
N ARG A 347 -7.94 -4.71 -1.57
CA ARG A 347 -7.26 -3.44 -1.28
C ARG A 347 -7.95 -2.64 -0.18
N TYR A 348 -9.10 -3.12 0.29
CA TYR A 348 -9.95 -2.35 1.21
C TYR A 348 -10.18 -3.04 2.53
N ILE A 349 -10.24 -4.38 2.57
CA ILE A 349 -10.66 -5.11 3.74
C ILE A 349 -9.77 -6.32 4.08
N TYR A 350 -9.75 -6.63 5.38
CA TYR A 350 -9.30 -7.91 5.93
C TYR A 350 -10.47 -8.69 6.50
N GLY A 351 -10.43 -10.01 6.41
CA GLY A 351 -11.28 -10.89 7.22
C GLY A 351 -10.82 -10.86 8.68
N GLY A 352 -11.73 -10.63 9.60
CA GLY A 352 -11.44 -10.63 11.03
C GLY A 352 -11.52 -12.01 11.66
N GLY A 353 -11.28 -12.07 12.96
CA GLY A 353 -11.23 -13.30 13.74
C GLY A 353 -12.56 -13.75 14.35
N ALA A 354 -13.61 -12.92 14.30
CA ALA A 354 -14.85 -13.24 14.95
C ALA A 354 -15.56 -14.43 14.28
N PRO A 355 -15.92 -15.48 15.02
CA PRO A 355 -16.59 -16.66 14.48
C PRO A 355 -18.09 -16.45 14.22
N THR A 356 -18.60 -15.25 14.42
CA THR A 356 -20.05 -14.93 14.33
C THR A 356 -20.62 -15.05 12.94
N LEU A 357 -19.81 -14.96 11.91
CA LEU A 357 -20.19 -15.50 10.62
C LEU A 357 -20.08 -17.01 10.71
N GLY A 358 -21.06 -17.72 11.10
CA GLY A 358 -21.10 -19.19 11.07
C GLY A 358 -20.49 -19.79 9.78
N ALA A 359 -20.05 -18.92 8.88
CA ALA A 359 -19.40 -19.20 7.63
C ALA A 359 -18.07 -19.93 7.74
N ASP A 360 -17.42 -19.81 8.88
CA ASP A 360 -16.09 -20.36 9.05
C ASP A 360 -15.99 -21.06 10.39
N ASN A 361 -16.04 -22.36 10.36
CA ASN A 361 -15.80 -23.19 11.54
C ASN A 361 -14.36 -23.63 11.66
N GLN A 362 -13.44 -23.00 10.92
CA GLN A 362 -12.03 -23.37 10.88
C GLN A 362 -11.81 -24.85 10.55
N LYS A 363 -12.66 -25.40 9.70
CA LYS A 363 -12.64 -26.81 9.33
C LYS A 363 -11.98 -27.01 7.98
N ASP A 364 -11.30 -28.13 7.89
CA ASP A 364 -10.76 -28.58 6.61
C ASP A 364 -11.88 -29.13 5.72
N ALA A 365 -11.66 -29.14 4.42
CA ALA A 365 -12.66 -29.58 3.46
C ALA A 365 -13.13 -31.03 3.60
N ASN A 366 -12.38 -31.88 4.28
CA ASN A 366 -12.73 -33.28 4.53
C ASN A 366 -13.55 -33.51 5.78
N GLN A 367 -13.87 -32.47 6.54
CA GLN A 367 -14.65 -32.61 7.79
C GLN A 367 -16.14 -32.44 7.52
N LYS A 368 -16.86 -33.54 7.56
CA LYS A 368 -18.25 -33.63 7.11
C LYS A 368 -19.33 -33.16 8.08
N SER A 369 -19.15 -32.78 9.26
CA SER A 369 -20.28 -32.70 10.13
C SER A 369 -20.35 -31.55 11.09
N VAL A 370 -19.86 -30.40 10.82
CA VAL A 370 -19.65 -29.50 11.94
C VAL A 370 -19.96 -28.03 11.73
N GLY A 371 -20.37 -27.65 10.56
CA GLY A 371 -20.82 -26.32 10.30
C GLY A 371 -22.13 -25.97 11.02
N LEU A 372 -22.80 -26.95 11.54
CA LEU A 372 -24.16 -26.83 12.05
C LEU A 372 -24.22 -26.71 13.57
N THR A 373 -23.11 -26.54 14.23
CA THR A 373 -23.05 -26.79 15.68
C THR A 373 -23.64 -25.70 16.52
N THR A 374 -24.02 -24.60 15.97
CA THR A 374 -24.41 -23.63 16.94
C THR A 374 -25.78 -23.08 16.69
N SER A 375 -26.31 -22.38 16.48
CA SER A 375 -27.63 -21.82 16.59
C SER A 375 -28.49 -22.00 15.35
N ALA A 376 -27.88 -22.23 14.20
CA ALA A 376 -28.69 -22.36 12.98
C ALA A 376 -29.24 -23.78 12.78
N TYR A 377 -28.48 -24.77 13.20
CA TYR A 377 -28.86 -26.19 13.10
C TYR A 377 -28.68 -26.89 14.43
N ALA A 378 -28.78 -26.17 15.54
CA ALA A 378 -28.70 -26.76 16.84
C ALA A 378 -29.73 -27.86 16.96
N THR A 379 -29.28 -29.04 17.05
CA THR A 379 -30.06 -30.17 17.40
C THR A 379 -30.59 -29.96 18.80
N SER A 380 -31.84 -29.58 18.91
CA SER A 380 -32.52 -29.76 20.17
C SER A 380 -32.69 -31.28 20.36
N ALA A 381 -32.40 -31.77 21.55
CA ALA A 381 -32.49 -33.19 21.90
C ALA A 381 -33.85 -33.82 21.60
N THR A 382 -34.85 -33.04 21.31
CA THR A 382 -36.23 -33.50 21.02
C THR A 382 -36.58 -33.55 19.54
N ASN A 383 -35.67 -33.06 18.69
CA ASN A 383 -35.85 -33.02 17.23
C ASN A 383 -34.56 -33.29 16.53
N SER A 384 -33.82 -34.14 17.14
CA SER A 384 -32.58 -34.50 16.54
C SER A 384 -32.84 -35.12 15.19
N LEU A 385 -32.15 -34.58 14.24
CA LEU A 385 -31.80 -35.39 13.11
C LEU A 385 -31.03 -36.63 13.60
N ASP A 386 -30.82 -36.77 14.89
CA ASP A 386 -30.19 -37.91 15.57
C ASP A 386 -31.24 -38.85 16.08
N GLY A 387 -31.37 -39.98 15.53
CA GLY A 387 -32.23 -41.02 16.09
C GLY A 387 -32.91 -41.88 15.08
N ASP A 388 -32.96 -41.43 13.86
CA ASP A 388 -33.53 -42.26 12.79
C ASP A 388 -32.42 -42.70 11.83
N SER A 389 -32.42 -43.97 11.60
CA SER A 389 -31.42 -44.66 10.81
C SER A 389 -31.16 -44.03 9.45
N GLY A 390 -30.10 -43.26 9.33
CA GLY A 390 -29.58 -42.77 8.06
C GLY A 390 -30.04 -41.37 7.63
N TRP A 391 -31.19 -40.88 8.10
CA TRP A 391 -31.70 -39.58 7.73
C TRP A 391 -30.83 -38.44 8.28
N ASP A 392 -30.43 -38.60 9.50
CA ASP A 392 -29.64 -37.59 10.22
C ASP A 392 -28.26 -37.40 9.67
N GLN A 393 -27.64 -38.45 9.16
CA GLN A 393 -26.31 -38.41 8.61
C GLN A 393 -26.25 -37.55 7.36
N ASP A 394 -27.29 -37.63 6.52
CA ASP A 394 -27.32 -36.93 5.25
C ASP A 394 -27.62 -35.46 5.41
N SER A 395 -28.49 -35.11 6.33
CA SER A 395 -28.77 -33.70 6.63
C SER A 395 -27.62 -33.03 7.40
N LYS A 396 -26.82 -33.78 8.11
CA LYS A 396 -25.59 -33.31 8.76
C LYS A 396 -24.43 -33.09 7.78
N ASN A 397 -24.54 -33.57 6.56
CA ASN A 397 -23.51 -33.35 5.53
C ASN A 397 -23.48 -31.94 4.95
N VAL A 398 -24.23 -31.00 5.49
CA VAL A 398 -24.04 -29.58 5.29
C VAL A 398 -22.90 -29.13 6.20
N ASN A 399 -21.68 -29.08 5.68
CA ASN A 399 -20.46 -29.10 6.44
C ASN A 399 -20.07 -27.80 7.12
N PHE A 400 -20.36 -26.69 6.50
CA PHE A 400 -19.90 -25.40 6.95
C PHE A 400 -21.02 -24.58 7.54
N GLY A 401 -20.72 -23.77 8.53
CA GLY A 401 -21.66 -22.83 9.08
C GLY A 401 -22.26 -21.93 8.01
N VAL A 402 -23.48 -21.49 8.21
CA VAL A 402 -24.19 -20.66 7.24
C VAL A 402 -24.38 -19.24 7.76
N VAL A 403 -24.17 -18.28 6.86
CA VAL A 403 -24.37 -16.86 7.10
C VAL A 403 -25.72 -16.41 6.55
N GLY A 404 -26.05 -16.86 5.39
CA GLY A 404 -27.08 -16.30 4.54
C GLY A 404 -26.64 -15.05 3.84
N SER A 405 -27.52 -14.11 3.65
CA SER A 405 -27.18 -12.76 3.20
C SER A 405 -26.97 -11.87 4.43
N ALA A 406 -25.75 -11.43 4.63
CA ALA A 406 -25.39 -10.53 5.72
C ALA A 406 -24.74 -9.25 5.16
N THR A 407 -24.99 -8.15 5.83
CA THR A 407 -24.42 -6.86 5.44
C THR A 407 -23.72 -6.25 6.65
N PHE A 408 -22.46 -5.84 6.46
CA PHE A 408 -21.63 -5.21 7.47
C PHE A 408 -21.30 -3.79 7.03
N GLU A 409 -21.38 -2.84 7.92
CA GLU A 409 -20.95 -1.46 7.70
C GLU A 409 -19.68 -1.20 8.52
N LEU A 410 -18.62 -0.74 7.87
CA LEU A 410 -17.40 -0.37 8.56
C LEU A 410 -17.55 1.00 9.22
N ASN A 411 -17.26 1.05 10.50
CA ASN A 411 -17.37 2.23 11.35
C ASN A 411 -16.20 2.30 12.33
N GLY A 412 -16.06 3.43 13.03
CA GLY A 412 -15.10 3.58 14.12
C GLY A 412 -13.63 3.71 13.66
N GLY A 413 -13.38 3.92 12.36
CA GLY A 413 -12.06 4.34 11.90
C GLY A 413 -11.74 5.73 12.41
N LEU A 414 -10.49 5.94 12.89
CA LEU A 414 -10.01 7.21 13.41
C LEU A 414 -8.73 7.63 12.71
N ASP A 415 -8.61 8.93 12.46
CA ASP A 415 -7.42 9.58 11.92
C ASP A 415 -6.43 9.98 13.02
N TYR A 416 -5.42 10.77 12.67
CA TYR A 416 -4.40 11.25 13.60
C TYR A 416 -5.01 11.98 14.79
N GLY A 417 -4.41 11.80 15.97
CA GLY A 417 -4.95 12.36 17.19
C GLY A 417 -6.33 11.84 17.61
N GLY A 418 -6.84 10.77 16.94
CA GLY A 418 -8.17 10.23 17.19
C GLY A 418 -9.30 11.00 16.47
N GLY A 419 -8.99 11.71 15.40
CA GLY A 419 -9.96 12.44 14.57
C GLY A 419 -11.02 11.49 13.98
N THR A 420 -12.29 11.91 14.01
CA THR A 420 -13.45 11.12 13.58
C THR A 420 -13.97 11.51 12.19
N ASP A 421 -13.52 12.61 11.63
CA ASP A 421 -13.93 13.14 10.33
C ASP A 421 -12.72 13.74 9.61
N ILE A 422 -12.38 13.18 8.46
CA ILE A 422 -11.27 13.63 7.61
C ILE A 422 -11.46 15.06 7.08
N ASN A 423 -12.67 15.59 7.08
CA ASN A 423 -12.96 16.94 6.63
C ASN A 423 -12.81 18.00 7.75
N VAL A 424 -12.52 17.58 8.96
CA VAL A 424 -12.25 18.49 10.08
C VAL A 424 -10.78 18.93 10.05
N ALA A 425 -10.54 20.20 10.34
CA ALA A 425 -9.17 20.74 10.37
C ALA A 425 -8.29 19.97 11.37
N GLY A 426 -7.15 19.52 10.92
CA GLY A 426 -6.17 18.77 11.72
C GLY A 426 -6.35 17.25 11.72
N ALA A 427 -7.33 16.71 11.00
CA ALA A 427 -7.56 15.26 10.95
C ALA A 427 -6.38 14.46 10.41
N LEU A 428 -5.55 15.05 9.55
CA LEU A 428 -4.31 14.45 9.04
C LEU A 428 -3.05 15.12 9.61
N ASP A 429 -3.16 15.92 10.66
CA ASP A 429 -2.00 16.52 11.31
C ASP A 429 -1.39 15.51 12.31
N SER A 430 -0.27 14.90 11.98
CA SER A 430 0.49 14.04 12.90
C SER A 430 1.45 14.85 13.77
N GLY A 431 1.86 14.26 14.87
CA GLY A 431 2.91 14.79 15.72
C GLY A 431 4.28 14.80 15.05
N VAL A 432 5.16 15.68 15.51
CA VAL A 432 6.56 15.69 15.04
C VAL A 432 7.27 14.37 15.38
N ASP A 433 6.96 13.80 16.53
CA ASP A 433 7.54 12.53 16.98
C ASP A 433 7.16 11.36 16.04
N ASP A 434 5.95 11.38 15.51
CA ASP A 434 5.47 10.37 14.56
C ASP A 434 6.22 10.45 13.23
N ILE A 435 6.44 11.68 12.72
CA ILE A 435 7.23 11.93 11.51
C ILE A 435 8.68 11.51 11.71
N ILE A 436 9.28 11.90 12.83
CA ILE A 436 10.66 11.52 13.20
C ILE A 436 10.77 9.99 13.33
N GLY A 437 9.77 9.35 13.92
CA GLY A 437 9.67 7.88 13.99
C GLY A 437 9.65 7.23 12.61
N GLY A 438 8.85 7.77 11.70
CA GLY A 438 8.80 7.32 10.30
C GLY A 438 10.11 7.52 9.55
N LEU A 439 10.76 8.69 9.68
CA LEU A 439 12.07 8.95 9.09
C LEU A 439 13.15 8.01 9.64
N ASN A 440 13.07 7.64 10.92
CA ASN A 440 14.04 6.76 11.55
C ASN A 440 14.10 5.34 10.94
N ILE A 441 13.03 4.90 10.27
CA ILE A 441 13.01 3.62 9.54
C ILE A 441 14.09 3.61 8.45
N PHE A 442 14.31 4.73 7.80
CA PHE A 442 15.33 4.89 6.77
C PHE A 442 16.77 4.95 7.31
N SER A 443 16.99 4.89 8.61
CA SER A 443 18.35 4.75 9.16
C SER A 443 18.98 3.38 8.91
N ASN A 444 18.18 2.38 8.54
CA ASN A 444 18.65 1.03 8.23
C ASN A 444 19.10 0.94 6.76
N THR A 445 20.41 0.97 6.54
CA THR A 445 21.04 0.92 5.22
C THR A 445 21.03 -0.47 4.59
N GLU A 446 20.87 -1.52 5.39
CA GLU A 446 20.85 -2.90 4.88
C GLU A 446 19.50 -3.30 4.30
N GLN A 447 18.44 -2.65 4.76
CA GLN A 447 17.07 -2.97 4.37
C GLN A 447 16.50 -2.02 3.32
N TYR A 448 16.88 -0.75 3.37
CA TYR A 448 16.30 0.28 2.50
C TYR A 448 17.37 1.07 1.76
N GLU A 449 17.33 1.01 0.46
CA GLU A 449 18.13 1.83 -0.43
C GLU A 449 17.46 3.19 -0.63
N VAL A 450 18.15 4.27 -0.34
CA VAL A 450 17.64 5.64 -0.37
C VAL A 450 18.78 6.60 -0.68
N ASP A 451 18.59 7.46 -1.69
CA ASP A 451 19.57 8.49 -2.10
C ASP A 451 19.21 9.89 -1.58
N PHE A 452 17.91 10.17 -1.47
CA PHE A 452 17.41 11.49 -1.09
C PHE A 452 16.42 11.37 0.07
N ILE A 453 16.66 12.12 1.14
CA ILE A 453 15.76 12.20 2.29
C ILE A 453 15.05 13.54 2.25
N LEU A 454 13.74 13.52 2.02
CA LEU A 454 12.91 14.71 1.96
C LEU A 454 12.34 15.04 3.33
N GLN A 455 12.44 16.30 3.73
CA GLN A 455 11.83 16.79 4.95
C GLN A 455 10.29 16.68 4.92
N GLY A 456 9.68 16.86 3.74
CA GLY A 456 8.24 16.89 3.58
C GLY A 456 7.64 18.25 3.96
N SER A 457 6.54 18.24 4.73
CA SER A 457 5.89 19.48 5.19
C SER A 457 6.79 20.29 6.11
N ALA A 458 6.72 21.59 5.97
CA ALA A 458 7.34 22.55 6.85
C ALA A 458 6.30 23.48 7.56
N ASN A 459 5.04 23.05 7.60
CA ASN A 459 3.93 23.78 8.22
C ASN A 459 3.78 23.45 9.72
N PHE A 460 4.89 23.53 10.43
CA PHE A 460 5.00 23.41 11.88
C PHE A 460 5.59 24.69 12.48
N SER A 461 5.74 24.75 13.80
CA SER A 461 6.52 25.83 14.43
C SER A 461 7.96 25.80 13.91
N LYS A 462 8.68 26.91 14.10
CA LYS A 462 10.09 27.01 13.71
C LYS A 462 10.92 25.88 14.31
N GLU A 463 10.77 25.65 15.61
CA GLU A 463 11.51 24.65 16.41
C GLU A 463 11.16 23.23 15.99
N GLN A 464 9.89 22.96 15.72
CA GLN A 464 9.41 21.67 15.26
C GLN A 464 9.94 21.34 13.85
N THR A 465 9.89 22.32 12.94
CA THR A 465 10.46 22.16 11.59
C THR A 465 11.96 21.94 11.64
N GLN A 466 12.67 22.65 12.55
CA GLN A 466 14.11 22.43 12.78
C GLN A 466 14.40 21.02 13.31
N ALA A 467 13.55 20.46 14.18
CA ALA A 467 13.72 19.12 14.69
C ALA A 467 13.62 18.06 13.57
N ILE A 468 12.63 18.20 12.68
CA ILE A 468 12.47 17.30 11.52
C ILE A 468 13.67 17.45 10.57
N ALA A 469 14.09 18.68 10.23
CA ALA A 469 15.23 18.94 9.37
C ALA A 469 16.53 18.37 9.95
N ASN A 470 16.80 18.60 11.24
CA ASN A 470 17.96 18.03 11.91
C ASN A 470 17.94 16.50 11.93
N LYS A 471 16.76 15.88 12.07
CA LYS A 471 16.64 14.42 12.01
C LYS A 471 16.93 13.88 10.61
N ALA A 472 16.41 14.50 9.57
CA ALA A 472 16.70 14.12 8.18
C ALA A 472 18.20 14.24 7.88
N VAL A 473 18.82 15.35 8.29
CA VAL A 473 20.27 15.58 8.17
C VAL A 473 21.07 14.53 8.95
N ALA A 474 20.67 14.21 10.18
CA ALA A 474 21.37 13.21 11.01
C ALA A 474 21.33 11.81 10.43
N ILE A 475 20.20 11.42 9.81
CA ILE A 475 20.08 10.14 9.11
C ILE A 475 21.00 10.13 7.89
N ALA A 476 20.97 11.17 7.06
CA ALA A 476 21.85 11.27 5.88
C ALA A 476 23.34 11.22 6.28
N GLU A 477 23.72 11.87 7.36
CA GLU A 477 25.08 11.90 7.88
C GLU A 477 25.54 10.54 8.45
N ALA A 478 24.62 9.81 9.07
CA ALA A 478 24.88 8.46 9.58
C ALA A 478 24.98 7.42 8.44
N ARG A 479 24.12 7.52 7.46
CA ARG A 479 24.09 6.64 6.29
C ARG A 479 25.30 6.84 5.37
N LYS A 480 25.63 8.09 5.07
CA LYS A 480 26.66 8.54 4.10
C LYS A 480 26.35 8.29 2.62
N ASP A 481 25.37 7.49 2.32
CA ASP A 481 24.88 7.15 0.96
C ASP A 481 23.72 8.05 0.50
N ALA A 482 23.17 8.88 1.37
CA ALA A 482 22.01 9.74 1.10
C ALA A 482 22.28 11.22 1.37
N ILE A 483 21.41 12.09 0.81
CA ILE A 483 21.42 13.54 1.03
C ILE A 483 20.04 14.00 1.50
N ALA A 484 20.00 14.85 2.54
CA ALA A 484 18.77 15.42 3.07
C ALA A 484 18.44 16.76 2.37
N PHE A 485 17.17 16.97 2.05
CA PHE A 485 16.64 18.19 1.46
C PHE A 485 15.68 18.86 2.43
N CYS A 486 16.00 20.11 2.79
CA CYS A 486 15.26 20.83 3.84
C CYS A 486 14.78 22.19 3.35
N SER A 487 13.53 22.51 3.70
CA SER A 487 12.90 23.81 3.48
C SER A 487 12.62 24.53 4.81
N PRO A 488 12.61 25.88 4.82
CA PRO A 488 12.27 26.64 6.02
C PRO A 488 10.80 26.51 6.39
N TYR A 489 10.48 26.81 7.64
CA TYR A 489 9.10 26.75 8.13
C TYR A 489 8.17 27.77 7.43
N ARG A 490 6.90 27.37 7.25
CA ARG A 490 5.92 28.12 6.45
C ARG A 490 5.72 29.55 6.92
N GLN A 491 5.67 29.78 8.25
CA GLN A 491 5.43 31.09 8.82
C GLN A 491 6.61 32.07 8.61
N ALA A 492 7.78 31.60 8.13
CA ALA A 492 8.84 32.47 7.66
C ALA A 492 8.45 33.33 6.44
N PHE A 493 7.50 32.82 5.64
CA PHE A 493 7.06 33.41 4.37
C PHE A 493 5.65 33.96 4.42
N ILE A 494 4.74 33.20 5.05
CA ILE A 494 3.31 33.37 4.91
C ILE A 494 2.68 33.46 6.30
N THR A 495 1.92 34.53 6.51
CA THR A 495 1.07 34.69 7.69
C THR A 495 -0.34 34.33 7.29
N ASP A 496 -0.88 33.23 7.83
CA ASP A 496 -2.27 32.88 7.65
C ASP A 496 -3.12 33.76 8.56
N THR A 497 -4.05 34.51 7.95
CA THR A 497 -4.99 35.30 8.72
C THR A 497 -6.17 34.43 9.17
N THR A 498 -6.85 34.85 10.26
CA THR A 498 -8.05 34.17 10.78
C THR A 498 -9.19 34.01 9.76
N ALA A 499 -9.12 34.73 8.64
CA ALA A 499 -10.05 34.65 7.52
C ALA A 499 -9.60 33.73 6.36
N GLY A 500 -8.52 32.97 6.56
CA GLY A 500 -8.02 32.02 5.55
C GLY A 500 -7.26 32.65 4.37
N ALA A 501 -6.99 33.95 4.39
CA ALA A 501 -6.17 34.61 3.38
C ALA A 501 -4.70 34.56 3.79
N ALA A 502 -3.87 33.90 2.97
CA ALA A 502 -2.42 33.88 3.16
C ALA A 502 -1.79 35.21 2.71
N THR A 503 -1.10 35.89 3.60
CA THR A 503 -0.35 37.12 3.30
C THR A 503 1.14 36.80 3.32
N VAL A 504 1.81 37.10 2.20
CA VAL A 504 3.27 36.96 2.11
C VAL A 504 3.95 38.13 2.84
N GLN A 505 4.97 37.83 3.64
CA GLN A 505 5.78 38.81 4.35
C GLN A 505 6.69 39.60 3.40
N ASP A 506 7.30 40.68 3.88
CA ASP A 506 8.30 41.41 3.10
C ASP A 506 9.61 40.63 2.94
N ASP A 507 10.33 40.88 1.85
CA ASP A 507 11.51 40.13 1.44
C ASP A 507 12.67 40.18 2.45
N ASP A 508 12.86 41.30 3.17
CA ASP A 508 13.92 41.43 4.18
C ASP A 508 13.60 40.63 5.45
N THR A 509 12.34 40.67 5.86
CA THR A 509 11.84 39.84 6.99
C THR A 509 11.97 38.36 6.65
N ILE A 510 11.56 37.94 5.44
CA ILE A 510 11.72 36.56 4.99
C ILE A 510 13.20 36.17 5.01
N THR A 511 14.08 36.99 4.44
CA THR A 511 15.53 36.71 4.42
C THR A 511 16.07 36.47 5.83
N SER A 512 15.70 37.33 6.79
CA SER A 512 16.11 37.21 8.18
C SER A 512 15.57 35.94 8.84
N ASN A 513 14.31 35.61 8.60
CA ASN A 513 13.64 34.42 9.13
C ASN A 513 14.30 33.13 8.61
N VAL A 514 14.56 33.06 7.30
CA VAL A 514 15.19 31.91 6.65
C VAL A 514 16.62 31.69 7.16
N VAL A 515 17.42 32.74 7.27
CA VAL A 515 18.78 32.67 7.84
C VAL A 515 18.73 32.21 9.30
N SER A 516 17.81 32.77 10.10
CA SER A 516 17.66 32.39 11.51
C SER A 516 17.13 30.96 11.70
N PHE A 517 16.43 30.43 10.71
CA PHE A 517 15.97 29.04 10.73
C PHE A 517 17.14 28.06 10.53
N TYR A 518 18.00 28.29 9.52
CA TYR A 518 19.09 27.37 9.23
C TYR A 518 20.33 27.56 10.14
N ALA A 519 20.45 28.68 10.85
CA ALA A 519 21.61 28.95 11.69
C ALA A 519 21.93 27.85 12.72
N PRO A 520 20.93 27.29 13.47
CA PRO A 520 21.17 26.23 14.45
C PRO A 520 21.23 24.82 13.86
N ILE A 521 20.87 24.65 12.57
CA ILE A 521 20.91 23.32 11.91
C ILE A 521 22.38 22.90 11.71
N THR A 522 22.65 21.63 11.99
CA THR A 522 23.99 21.04 11.91
C THR A 522 24.69 21.36 10.60
N SER A 523 25.95 21.80 10.67
CA SER A 523 26.77 22.04 9.50
C SER A 523 27.23 20.72 8.90
N THR A 524 26.69 20.37 7.74
CA THR A 524 26.92 19.07 7.11
C THR A 524 27.10 19.18 5.60
N THR A 525 27.83 18.24 5.01
CA THR A 525 27.93 18.08 3.56
C THR A 525 26.78 17.26 2.97
N TYR A 526 25.98 16.59 3.83
CA TYR A 526 24.87 15.71 3.47
C TYR A 526 23.52 16.39 3.54
N GLY A 527 23.44 17.70 3.65
CA GLY A 527 22.21 18.48 3.64
C GLY A 527 22.21 19.54 2.55
N ILE A 528 21.06 19.79 1.96
CA ILE A 528 20.79 20.84 0.98
C ILE A 528 19.65 21.70 1.50
N PHE A 529 19.90 23.01 1.58
CA PHE A 529 18.98 23.98 2.15
C PHE A 529 18.46 24.92 1.06
N ASP A 530 17.15 24.98 0.90
CA ASP A 530 16.50 25.87 -0.06
C ASP A 530 16.00 27.17 0.57
N SER A 531 15.53 28.10 -0.26
CA SER A 531 15.15 29.44 0.16
C SER A 531 13.63 29.66 0.23
N GLY A 532 12.78 28.59 0.06
CA GLY A 532 11.40 28.98 0.09
C GLY A 532 10.28 28.06 -0.30
N TYR A 533 9.21 28.72 -0.76
CA TYR A 533 7.93 28.14 -1.11
C TYR A 533 7.53 28.51 -2.53
N LYS A 534 6.95 27.54 -3.24
CA LYS A 534 6.28 27.75 -4.52
C LYS A 534 4.77 27.86 -4.35
N TYR A 535 4.10 28.55 -5.24
CA TYR A 535 2.65 28.59 -5.38
C TYR A 535 2.26 27.75 -6.58
N MET A 536 1.52 26.68 -6.36
CA MET A 536 1.13 25.72 -7.38
C MET A 536 -0.37 25.42 -7.32
N TYR A 537 -0.89 24.83 -8.40
CA TYR A 537 -2.28 24.40 -8.49
C TYR A 537 -2.45 22.98 -7.97
N ASP A 538 -3.35 22.80 -7.02
CA ASP A 538 -3.80 21.50 -6.52
C ASP A 538 -5.05 21.07 -7.31
N ARG A 539 -4.85 20.11 -8.21
CA ARG A 539 -5.91 19.59 -9.08
C ARG A 539 -6.98 18.80 -8.32
N PHE A 540 -6.64 18.20 -7.18
CA PHE A 540 -7.56 17.37 -6.41
C PHE A 540 -8.60 18.20 -5.65
N ASN A 541 -8.23 19.42 -5.25
CA ASN A 541 -9.07 20.31 -4.49
C ASN A 541 -9.46 21.58 -5.26
N ASN A 542 -9.09 21.70 -6.54
CA ASN A 542 -9.36 22.84 -7.40
C ASN A 542 -8.95 24.17 -6.74
N THR A 543 -7.76 24.22 -6.16
CA THR A 543 -7.26 25.41 -5.45
C THR A 543 -5.78 25.60 -5.67
N PHE A 544 -5.29 26.82 -5.41
CA PHE A 544 -3.87 27.11 -5.42
C PHE A 544 -3.29 27.07 -4.01
N ARG A 545 -2.11 26.50 -3.86
CA ARG A 545 -1.46 26.30 -2.56
C ARG A 545 0.01 26.69 -2.57
N TYR A 546 0.51 27.07 -1.40
CA TYR A 546 1.93 27.19 -1.15
C TYR A 546 2.50 25.86 -0.68
N VAL A 547 3.62 25.43 -1.29
CA VAL A 547 4.30 24.15 -1.06
C VAL A 547 5.79 24.39 -0.88
N PRO A 548 6.47 23.76 0.10
CA PRO A 548 7.90 23.92 0.27
C PRO A 548 8.68 23.28 -0.87
N LEU A 549 9.88 23.78 -1.13
CA LEU A 549 10.68 23.46 -2.33
C LEU A 549 11.53 22.18 -2.18
N ASN A 550 11.62 21.55 -0.99
CA ASN A 550 12.52 20.42 -0.79
C ASN A 550 12.29 19.27 -1.80
N GLY A 551 11.03 18.98 -2.17
CA GLY A 551 10.72 18.01 -3.21
C GLY A 551 11.17 18.40 -4.60
N ASP A 552 11.09 19.69 -4.96
CA ASP A 552 11.53 20.18 -6.26
C ASP A 552 13.06 20.16 -6.38
N ILE A 553 13.77 20.54 -5.31
CA ILE A 553 15.23 20.56 -5.33
C ILE A 553 15.78 19.12 -5.42
N ALA A 554 15.21 18.20 -4.66
CA ALA A 554 15.49 16.76 -4.79
C ALA A 554 15.15 16.26 -6.20
N GLY A 555 14.01 16.67 -6.74
CA GLY A 555 13.58 16.36 -8.10
C GLY A 555 14.52 16.88 -9.19
N CYS A 556 15.09 18.08 -9.03
CA CYS A 556 16.14 18.57 -9.93
C CYS A 556 17.36 17.65 -9.92
N CYS A 557 17.74 17.12 -8.74
CA CYS A 557 18.82 16.15 -8.65
C CYS A 557 18.48 14.85 -9.34
N ALA A 558 17.27 14.31 -9.11
CA ALA A 558 16.78 13.09 -9.77
C ALA A 558 16.74 13.23 -11.30
N ARG A 559 16.26 14.38 -11.81
CA ARG A 559 16.26 14.65 -13.25
C ARG A 559 17.68 14.69 -13.83
N VAL A 560 18.65 15.24 -13.09
CA VAL A 560 20.05 15.25 -13.54
C VAL A 560 20.59 13.83 -13.65
N ASP A 561 20.22 12.93 -12.75
CA ASP A 561 20.64 11.52 -12.82
C ASP A 561 20.09 10.80 -14.06
N GLN A 562 18.90 11.18 -14.50
CA GLN A 562 18.27 10.60 -15.70
C GLN A 562 18.78 11.20 -17.01
N THR A 563 19.11 12.50 -17.02
CA THR A 563 19.48 13.20 -18.26
C THR A 563 20.98 13.34 -18.47
N ASP A 564 21.75 13.40 -17.38
CA ASP A 564 23.20 13.60 -17.37
C ASP A 564 23.84 12.58 -16.40
N PHE A 565 24.62 13.07 -15.44
CA PHE A 565 25.28 12.25 -14.42
C PHE A 565 25.20 12.94 -13.04
N PRO A 566 25.27 12.20 -11.92
CA PRO A 566 25.14 12.74 -10.56
C PRO A 566 26.12 13.88 -10.21
N TRP A 567 27.26 13.95 -10.85
CA TRP A 567 28.28 14.98 -10.63
C TRP A 567 28.07 16.28 -11.40
N PHE A 568 26.98 16.42 -12.13
CA PHE A 568 26.61 17.71 -12.69
C PHE A 568 25.80 18.52 -11.67
N SER A 569 26.04 19.85 -11.66
CA SER A 569 25.26 20.73 -10.78
C SER A 569 23.77 20.73 -11.18
N PRO A 570 22.84 20.54 -10.22
CA PRO A 570 21.41 20.63 -10.49
C PRO A 570 20.92 22.06 -10.68
N ALA A 571 21.78 23.05 -10.47
CA ALA A 571 21.43 24.46 -10.54
C ALA A 571 21.61 25.06 -11.95
N GLY A 572 21.04 26.24 -12.16
CA GLY A 572 21.18 27.03 -13.38
C GLY A 572 20.09 26.86 -14.42
N THR A 573 20.19 27.55 -15.54
CA THR A 573 19.14 27.63 -16.56
C THR A 573 18.87 26.32 -17.29
N ASN A 574 19.86 25.45 -17.38
CA ASN A 574 19.75 24.20 -18.14
C ASN A 574 19.12 23.06 -17.33
N ARG A 575 19.44 22.95 -16.03
CA ARG A 575 19.07 21.82 -15.17
C ARG A 575 18.22 22.23 -13.99
N GLY A 576 18.32 23.47 -13.52
CA GLY A 576 17.64 23.96 -12.33
C GLY A 576 16.23 24.51 -12.55
N ALA A 577 15.64 24.33 -13.73
CA ALA A 577 14.26 24.77 -13.98
C ALA A 577 13.26 23.97 -13.15
N LEU A 578 12.41 24.65 -12.40
CA LEU A 578 11.41 24.03 -11.54
C LEU A 578 10.08 23.84 -12.30
N LEU A 579 9.36 22.75 -11.95
CA LEU A 579 8.12 22.35 -12.58
C LEU A 579 6.89 22.76 -11.75
N ASN A 580 5.72 22.85 -12.40
CA ASN A 580 4.42 23.05 -11.75
C ASN A 580 4.37 24.28 -10.81
N ILE A 581 4.99 25.40 -11.21
CA ILE A 581 5.05 26.62 -10.41
C ILE A 581 4.35 27.78 -11.14
N VAL A 582 3.47 28.46 -10.43
CA VAL A 582 2.83 29.70 -10.91
C VAL A 582 3.64 30.93 -10.49
N LYS A 583 4.09 30.95 -9.24
CA LYS A 583 4.93 32.01 -8.67
C LYS A 583 5.70 31.48 -7.45
N LEU A 584 6.73 32.21 -7.05
CA LEU A 584 7.40 32.02 -5.76
C LEU A 584 6.70 32.83 -4.66
N ALA A 585 6.75 32.35 -3.44
CA ALA A 585 6.38 33.13 -2.25
C ALA A 585 7.43 34.22 -1.97
N TYR A 586 8.68 33.94 -2.31
CA TYR A 586 9.82 34.81 -2.09
C TYR A 586 10.78 34.78 -3.30
N ASN A 587 11.05 35.93 -3.89
CA ASN A 587 11.99 36.06 -5.00
C ASN A 587 13.15 37.01 -4.60
N PRO A 588 14.28 36.49 -4.06
CA PRO A 588 15.32 37.29 -3.48
C PRO A 588 16.01 38.17 -4.51
N GLY A 589 16.17 39.46 -4.18
CA GLY A 589 17.03 40.43 -4.90
C GLY A 589 18.52 40.09 -4.74
N LYS A 590 19.41 40.83 -5.43
CA LYS A 590 20.85 40.53 -5.41
C LYS A 590 21.44 40.51 -4.00
N ALA A 591 21.19 41.55 -3.19
CA ALA A 591 21.71 41.64 -1.83
C ALA A 591 21.22 40.51 -0.92
N GLN A 592 19.94 40.15 -1.05
CA GLN A 592 19.34 39.06 -0.31
C GLN A 592 19.92 37.70 -0.74
N ARG A 593 20.14 37.50 -2.04
CA ARG A 593 20.84 36.29 -2.56
C ARG A 593 22.24 36.15 -2.01
N ASP A 594 23.00 37.26 -1.97
CA ASP A 594 24.37 37.27 -1.42
C ASP A 594 24.33 36.90 0.08
N THR A 595 23.34 37.37 0.82
CA THR A 595 23.09 36.99 2.24
C THR A 595 22.73 35.54 2.40
N LEU A 596 21.77 35.01 1.63
CA LEU A 596 21.38 33.62 1.65
C LEU A 596 22.55 32.70 1.30
N TYR A 597 23.23 32.99 0.22
CA TYR A 597 24.34 32.18 -0.29
C TYR A 597 25.55 32.15 0.65
N SER A 598 25.85 33.26 1.34
CA SER A 598 26.90 33.28 2.37
C SER A 598 26.50 32.45 3.61
N ASN A 599 25.22 32.29 3.86
CA ASN A 599 24.69 31.44 4.93
C ASN A 599 24.34 30.01 4.48
N ARG A 600 24.97 29.49 3.40
CA ARG A 600 24.80 28.09 2.88
C ARG A 600 23.39 27.73 2.39
N ILE A 601 22.60 28.73 2.02
CA ILE A 601 21.23 28.56 1.55
C ILE A 601 21.21 28.76 0.03
N ASN A 602 20.54 27.85 -0.69
CA ASN A 602 20.45 27.90 -2.14
C ASN A 602 19.24 28.74 -2.56
N PRO A 603 19.43 29.92 -3.15
CA PRO A 603 18.32 30.75 -3.59
C PRO A 603 17.62 30.14 -4.80
N VAL A 604 16.29 30.19 -4.79
CA VAL A 604 15.46 29.94 -5.96
C VAL A 604 14.92 31.27 -6.45
N ILE A 605 15.04 31.54 -7.74
CA ILE A 605 14.74 32.84 -8.32
C ILE A 605 13.90 32.75 -9.59
N LEU A 606 13.17 33.81 -9.88
CA LEU A 606 12.59 34.03 -11.20
C LEU A 606 13.66 34.68 -12.10
N SER A 607 14.15 33.94 -13.08
CA SER A 607 15.13 34.42 -14.07
C SER A 607 14.41 34.82 -15.35
N PRO A 608 14.57 36.09 -15.83
CA PRO A 608 14.00 36.51 -17.10
C PRO A 608 14.47 35.61 -18.25
N GLY A 609 13.52 35.04 -18.98
CA GLY A 609 13.79 34.16 -20.12
C GLY A 609 14.04 32.69 -19.79
N ALA A 610 14.32 32.33 -18.55
CA ALA A 610 14.54 30.94 -18.13
C ALA A 610 13.46 30.42 -17.15
N GLY A 611 12.58 31.32 -16.66
CA GLY A 611 11.56 30.95 -15.69
C GLY A 611 12.09 30.86 -14.25
N ILE A 612 11.46 30.04 -13.44
CA ILE A 612 11.86 29.83 -12.04
C ILE A 612 12.92 28.74 -11.98
N ILE A 613 14.07 29.09 -11.40
CA ILE A 613 15.24 28.21 -11.39
C ILE A 613 15.91 28.15 -10.01
N LEU A 614 16.51 27.02 -9.72
CA LEU A 614 17.49 26.88 -8.64
C LEU A 614 18.77 27.63 -9.02
N PHE A 615 19.18 28.60 -8.20
CA PHE A 615 20.30 29.48 -8.47
C PHE A 615 21.44 29.35 -7.44
N GLY A 616 21.62 28.16 -6.88
CA GLY A 616 22.70 27.86 -5.93
C GLY A 616 22.94 26.34 -5.89
N ASP A 617 24.19 25.97 -5.62
CA ASP A 617 24.64 24.57 -5.58
C ASP A 617 25.49 24.26 -4.34
N LYS A 618 25.22 24.93 -3.20
CA LYS A 618 25.90 24.69 -1.94
C LYS A 618 25.26 23.58 -1.14
N THR A 619 26.12 22.80 -0.46
CA THR A 619 25.70 21.95 0.65
C THR A 619 25.50 22.78 1.94
N GLY A 620 24.91 22.17 2.97
CA GLY A 620 24.75 22.78 4.30
C GLY A 620 26.07 22.95 5.08
N TYR A 621 27.22 22.79 4.45
CA TYR A 621 28.52 22.90 5.10
C TYR A 621 29.00 24.36 5.21
N GLY A 622 29.31 24.76 6.44
CA GLY A 622 29.62 26.15 6.75
C GLY A 622 31.09 26.60 6.49
N LYS A 623 31.97 25.67 6.12
CA LYS A 623 33.40 25.95 5.87
C LYS A 623 33.74 25.74 4.41
N ALA A 624 34.78 26.44 3.90
CA ALA A 624 35.29 26.20 2.55
C ALA A 624 35.91 24.79 2.47
N SER A 625 35.39 23.95 1.58
CA SER A 625 35.82 22.57 1.37
C SER A 625 35.57 22.17 -0.09
N ALA A 626 36.09 21.03 -0.50
CA ALA A 626 35.69 20.40 -1.77
C ALA A 626 34.24 19.98 -1.73
N PHE A 627 33.75 19.58 -0.56
CA PHE A 627 32.37 19.07 -0.31
C PHE A 627 31.36 20.19 0.01
N ASP A 628 31.71 21.46 -0.13
CA ASP A 628 30.79 22.58 0.00
C ASP A 628 29.83 22.72 -1.20
N ARG A 629 29.98 21.86 -2.21
CA ARG A 629 29.18 21.85 -3.45
C ARG A 629 28.39 20.58 -3.60
N ILE A 630 27.13 20.70 -4.04
CA ILE A 630 26.21 19.60 -4.27
C ILE A 630 26.78 18.60 -5.26
N ASN A 631 27.31 19.07 -6.39
CA ASN A 631 27.85 18.21 -7.43
C ASN A 631 29.04 17.38 -6.96
N VAL A 632 29.93 17.92 -6.13
CA VAL A 632 31.08 17.17 -5.59
C VAL A 632 30.61 16.14 -4.55
N ARG A 633 29.67 16.50 -3.65
CA ARG A 633 29.15 15.55 -2.65
C ARG A 633 28.45 14.38 -3.33
N ARG A 634 27.63 14.66 -4.35
CA ARG A 634 26.94 13.62 -5.11
C ARG A 634 27.90 12.74 -5.91
N LEU A 635 28.96 13.32 -6.49
CA LEU A 635 30.03 12.55 -7.12
C LEU A 635 30.62 11.52 -6.14
N PHE A 636 30.94 11.95 -4.92
CA PHE A 636 31.57 11.05 -3.94
C PHE A 636 30.61 9.98 -3.45
N ILE A 637 29.35 10.29 -3.20
CA ILE A 637 28.33 9.27 -2.86
C ILE A 637 28.27 8.21 -3.97
N TYR A 638 28.13 8.62 -5.22
CA TYR A 638 28.09 7.70 -6.35
C TYR A 638 29.35 6.83 -6.46
N LEU A 639 30.55 7.41 -6.24
CA LEU A 639 31.79 6.67 -6.27
C LEU A 639 31.90 5.72 -5.07
N GLU A 640 31.55 6.17 -3.88
CA GLU A 640 31.55 5.37 -2.64
C GLU A 640 30.65 4.15 -2.78
N ASP A 641 29.43 4.30 -3.31
CA ASP A 641 28.49 3.20 -3.53
C ASP A 641 29.00 2.21 -4.56
N ALA A 642 29.40 2.69 -5.72
CA ALA A 642 29.87 1.84 -6.81
C ALA A 642 31.15 1.06 -6.42
N ILE A 643 32.07 1.70 -5.72
CA ILE A 643 33.32 1.08 -5.27
C ILE A 643 33.04 0.11 -4.11
N SER A 644 32.12 0.47 -3.20
CA SER A 644 31.73 -0.43 -2.10
C SER A 644 31.07 -1.70 -2.61
N ALA A 645 30.23 -1.60 -3.67
CA ALA A 645 29.65 -2.75 -4.32
C ALA A 645 30.74 -3.69 -4.89
N ALA A 646 31.72 -3.12 -5.62
CA ALA A 646 32.84 -3.89 -6.15
C ALA A 646 33.78 -4.46 -5.05
N ALA A 647 33.90 -3.75 -3.93
CA ALA A 647 34.72 -4.21 -2.81
C ALA A 647 34.09 -5.40 -2.07
N LYS A 648 32.75 -5.53 -2.08
CA LYS A 648 32.03 -6.68 -1.49
C LYS A 648 32.46 -8.02 -2.11
N ASP A 649 32.79 -8.02 -3.39
CA ASP A 649 33.25 -9.22 -4.11
C ASP A 649 34.64 -9.70 -3.65
N GLN A 650 35.40 -8.85 -2.95
CA GLN A 650 36.71 -9.18 -2.41
C GLN A 650 36.65 -9.67 -0.94
N LEU A 651 35.46 -9.64 -0.32
CA LEU A 651 35.31 -10.16 1.04
C LEU A 651 35.53 -11.68 1.07
N PHE A 652 36.28 -12.11 2.04
CA PHE A 652 36.70 -13.51 2.25
C PHE A 652 37.76 -14.03 1.28
N GLU A 653 38.27 -13.21 0.36
CA GLU A 653 39.44 -13.53 -0.45
C GLU A 653 40.76 -13.31 0.33
N PHE A 654 41.86 -13.86 -0.15
CA PHE A 654 43.18 -13.66 0.47
C PHE A 654 43.73 -12.27 0.16
N ASN A 655 44.31 -11.60 1.15
CA ASN A 655 45.04 -10.33 0.91
C ASN A 655 46.42 -10.59 0.32
N ASP A 656 46.49 -10.98 -0.93
CA ASP A 656 47.71 -11.18 -1.71
C ASP A 656 47.84 -10.15 -2.86
N GLU A 657 48.98 -10.19 -3.52
CA GLU A 657 49.26 -9.27 -4.65
C GLU A 657 48.26 -9.47 -5.79
N ILE A 658 47.74 -10.68 -6.00
CA ILE A 658 46.78 -10.98 -7.07
C ILE A 658 45.46 -10.31 -6.77
N THR A 659 44.93 -10.45 -5.57
CA THR A 659 43.65 -9.83 -5.16
C THR A 659 43.73 -8.31 -5.18
N ARG A 660 44.84 -7.72 -4.71
CA ARG A 660 45.08 -6.30 -4.75
C ARG A 660 45.11 -5.74 -6.20
N THR A 661 45.83 -6.44 -7.08
CA THR A 661 45.92 -6.10 -8.49
C THR A 661 44.56 -6.24 -9.18
N ASN A 662 43.80 -7.27 -8.90
CA ASN A 662 42.46 -7.49 -9.44
C ASN A 662 41.52 -6.36 -9.02
N PHE A 663 41.55 -5.95 -7.76
CA PHE A 663 40.75 -4.85 -7.26
C PHE A 663 41.06 -3.53 -7.99
N VAL A 664 42.35 -3.20 -8.15
CA VAL A 664 42.77 -2.02 -8.91
C VAL A 664 42.32 -2.10 -10.36
N ASN A 665 42.45 -3.27 -11.01
CA ASN A 665 42.01 -3.48 -12.39
C ASN A 665 40.49 -3.36 -12.58
N ILE A 666 39.70 -3.56 -11.55
CA ILE A 666 38.23 -3.33 -11.58
C ILE A 666 37.91 -1.85 -11.43
N ILE A 667 38.59 -1.13 -10.53
CA ILE A 667 38.27 0.26 -10.18
C ILE A 667 38.85 1.27 -11.19
N GLU A 668 40.08 1.07 -11.70
CA GLU A 668 40.70 2.01 -12.62
C GLU A 668 39.87 2.27 -13.90
N PRO A 669 39.32 1.27 -14.59
CA PRO A 669 38.47 1.51 -15.76
C PRO A 669 37.21 2.32 -15.42
N PHE A 670 36.61 2.06 -14.25
CA PHE A 670 35.45 2.81 -13.77
C PHE A 670 35.80 4.30 -13.52
N LEU A 671 36.87 4.59 -12.78
CA LEU A 671 37.33 5.95 -12.55
C LEU A 671 37.70 6.67 -13.85
N ARG A 672 38.30 5.95 -14.82
CA ARG A 672 38.59 6.46 -16.16
C ARG A 672 37.33 6.80 -16.94
N ASP A 673 36.27 6.03 -16.81
CA ASP A 673 34.97 6.32 -17.40
C ASP A 673 34.37 7.61 -16.79
N VAL A 674 34.39 7.74 -15.46
CA VAL A 674 33.95 8.96 -14.75
C VAL A 674 34.79 10.18 -15.16
N GLN A 675 36.09 10.00 -15.36
CA GLN A 675 36.97 11.03 -15.87
C GLN A 675 36.60 11.45 -17.29
N SER A 676 36.35 10.49 -18.18
CA SER A 676 35.96 10.76 -19.57
C SER A 676 34.61 11.51 -19.64
N LYS A 677 33.71 11.26 -18.68
CA LYS A 677 32.42 11.92 -18.50
C LYS A 677 32.51 13.23 -17.68
N ARG A 678 33.72 13.76 -17.46
CA ARG A 678 33.99 15.06 -16.82
C ARG A 678 33.64 15.11 -15.31
N GLY A 679 33.54 13.96 -14.61
CA GLY A 679 33.32 13.95 -13.18
C GLY A 679 34.56 14.28 -12.34
N ILE A 680 35.72 13.84 -12.80
CA ILE A 680 36.99 14.02 -12.12
C ILE A 680 38.04 14.53 -13.10
N TYR A 681 39.01 15.32 -12.60
CA TYR A 681 40.16 15.76 -13.38
C TYR A 681 41.28 14.73 -13.40
N ASP A 682 41.49 14.06 -12.25
CA ASP A 682 42.60 13.14 -12.06
C ASP A 682 42.30 12.22 -10.88
N TYR A 683 42.91 11.02 -10.89
CA TYR A 683 42.74 10.06 -9.80
C TYR A 683 44.03 9.22 -9.65
N VAL A 684 44.21 8.66 -8.46
CA VAL A 684 45.27 7.69 -8.15
C VAL A 684 44.67 6.66 -7.22
N VAL A 685 44.85 5.38 -7.55
CA VAL A 685 44.48 4.25 -6.69
C VAL A 685 45.75 3.60 -6.18
N ILE A 686 45.86 3.48 -4.85
CA ILE A 686 47.00 2.82 -4.18
C ILE A 686 46.42 1.62 -3.41
N CYS A 687 46.79 0.44 -3.84
CA CYS A 687 46.42 -0.82 -3.18
C CYS A 687 47.60 -1.80 -3.36
N ASP A 688 48.67 -1.56 -2.65
CA ASP A 688 49.93 -2.30 -2.75
C ASP A 688 50.50 -2.61 -1.35
N GLU A 689 51.75 -3.01 -1.27
CA GLU A 689 52.42 -3.33 -0.01
C GLU A 689 52.66 -2.10 0.89
N THR A 690 52.54 -0.88 0.37
CA THR A 690 52.78 0.34 1.16
C THR A 690 51.61 0.64 2.11
N ASN A 691 50.38 0.30 1.72
CA ASN A 691 49.19 0.43 2.56
C ASN A 691 48.67 -0.90 3.11
N ASN A 692 49.01 -2.04 2.49
CA ASN A 692 48.74 -3.39 3.01
C ASN A 692 50.04 -4.01 3.60
N THR A 693 50.47 -3.49 4.73
CA THR A 693 51.64 -3.99 5.45
C THR A 693 51.35 -5.37 6.09
N ALA A 694 52.40 -6.11 6.49
CA ALA A 694 52.23 -7.38 7.17
C ALA A 694 51.31 -7.31 8.42
N ALA A 695 51.30 -6.19 9.14
CA ALA A 695 50.42 -5.96 10.28
C ALA A 695 48.93 -5.80 9.86
N VAL A 696 48.64 -5.19 8.72
CA VAL A 696 47.29 -5.05 8.15
C VAL A 696 46.80 -6.43 7.71
N ILE A 697 47.64 -7.19 7.04
CA ILE A 697 47.33 -8.56 6.60
C ILE A 697 47.08 -9.49 7.80
N ASP A 698 47.91 -9.40 8.84
CA ASP A 698 47.73 -10.19 10.07
C ASP A 698 46.48 -9.84 10.85
N ASN A 699 45.94 -8.59 10.68
CA ASN A 699 44.66 -8.17 11.24
C ASN A 699 43.46 -8.58 10.36
N ASN A 700 43.63 -9.27 9.25
CA ASN A 700 42.62 -9.59 8.25
C ASN A 700 41.96 -8.35 7.65
N GLU A 701 42.74 -7.29 7.46
CA GLU A 701 42.28 -6.05 6.85
C GLU A 701 42.80 -5.93 5.42
N PHE A 702 42.02 -5.27 4.55
CA PHE A 702 42.38 -4.92 3.18
C PHE A 702 42.17 -3.41 3.00
N ILE A 703 43.22 -2.69 2.64
CA ILE A 703 43.21 -1.22 2.53
C ILE A 703 43.51 -0.78 1.09
N ALA A 704 42.64 0.04 0.54
CA ALA A 704 42.84 0.72 -0.73
C ALA A 704 42.63 2.22 -0.56
N ASP A 705 43.60 3.03 -0.94
CA ASP A 705 43.52 4.48 -0.89
C ASP A 705 43.20 5.04 -2.29
N ILE A 706 42.12 5.77 -2.41
CA ILE A 706 41.64 6.33 -3.67
C ILE A 706 41.69 7.87 -3.59
N TYR A 707 42.60 8.47 -4.30
CA TYR A 707 42.78 9.93 -4.35
C TYR A 707 42.08 10.47 -5.59
N ILE A 708 41.19 11.48 -5.40
CA ILE A 708 40.35 12.01 -6.46
C ILE A 708 40.44 13.53 -6.49
N LYS A 709 40.62 14.09 -7.67
CA LYS A 709 40.46 15.53 -7.95
C LYS A 709 39.12 15.79 -8.62
N PRO A 710 38.07 16.21 -7.86
CA PRO A 710 36.73 16.41 -8.42
C PRO A 710 36.68 17.64 -9.36
N ALA A 711 35.84 17.55 -10.37
CA ALA A 711 35.48 18.70 -11.20
C ALA A 711 34.57 19.66 -10.43
N ARG A 712 34.85 20.96 -10.51
CA ARG A 712 34.03 21.98 -9.82
C ARG A 712 33.16 22.74 -10.80
N SER A 713 31.95 23.10 -10.36
CA SER A 713 31.03 23.97 -11.09
C SER A 713 31.56 25.41 -11.17
N ILE A 714 31.24 26.10 -12.25
CA ILE A 714 31.57 27.52 -12.43
C ILE A 714 30.48 28.35 -11.76
N ASN A 715 30.85 29.14 -10.74
CA ASN A 715 29.92 30.01 -10.02
C ASN A 715 30.07 31.47 -10.34
N PHE A 716 31.26 31.90 -10.86
CA PHE A 716 31.54 33.27 -11.18
C PHE A 716 32.17 33.35 -12.58
N ILE A 717 31.62 34.20 -13.41
CA ILE A 717 32.16 34.52 -14.76
C ILE A 717 32.53 35.98 -14.79
N GLY A 718 33.81 36.29 -14.95
CA GLY A 718 34.31 37.65 -15.19
C GLY A 718 34.34 37.91 -16.68
N LEU A 719 33.64 38.93 -17.13
CA LEU A 719 33.66 39.37 -18.50
C LEU A 719 34.23 40.81 -18.54
N THR A 720 35.33 41.00 -19.25
CA THR A 720 35.92 42.32 -19.43
C THR A 720 35.75 42.76 -20.88
N PHE A 721 34.98 43.82 -21.10
CA PHE A 721 34.80 44.42 -22.41
C PHE A 721 35.71 45.63 -22.51
N ILE A 722 36.62 45.62 -23.47
CA ILE A 722 37.56 46.71 -23.70
C ILE A 722 37.14 47.40 -25.00
N ALA A 723 36.70 48.65 -24.88
CA ALA A 723 36.42 49.50 -26.03
C ALA A 723 37.72 50.18 -26.49
N THR A 724 38.14 49.90 -27.70
CA THR A 724 39.33 50.54 -28.32
C THR A 724 38.91 51.61 -29.31
N ARG A 725 39.81 52.58 -29.53
CA ARG A 725 39.59 53.61 -30.58
C ARG A 725 39.78 53.00 -31.96
N THR A 726 39.06 53.53 -32.95
CA THR A 726 39.16 53.11 -34.34
C THR A 726 40.65 53.38 -34.82
N GLY A 727 41.31 52.31 -35.24
CA GLY A 727 42.69 52.38 -35.74
C GLY A 727 43.82 51.85 -34.84
N VAL A 728 43.49 51.33 -33.64
CA VAL A 728 44.42 50.60 -32.76
C VAL A 728 44.37 49.09 -33.08
N ALA A 729 45.51 48.47 -33.34
CA ALA A 729 45.62 47.04 -33.58
C ALA A 729 45.35 46.29 -32.28
N PHE A 730 44.53 45.20 -32.32
CA PHE A 730 44.17 44.41 -31.15
C PHE A 730 45.42 43.85 -30.42
N GLU A 731 46.50 43.55 -31.12
CA GLU A 731 47.78 43.08 -30.56
C GLU A 731 48.41 44.05 -29.57
N GLU A 732 48.23 45.35 -29.78
CA GLU A 732 48.79 46.42 -28.93
C GLU A 732 47.93 46.57 -27.62
N VAL A 733 46.67 46.19 -27.65
CA VAL A 733 45.78 46.27 -26.50
C VAL A 733 45.96 45.02 -25.61
N ILE A 734 46.14 43.83 -26.19
CA ILE A 734 46.33 42.57 -25.48
C ILE A 734 47.65 42.56 -24.68
N GLY A 735 48.66 43.26 -25.14
CA GLY A 735 49.94 43.35 -24.44
C GLY A 735 50.00 44.36 -23.26
N LYS A 736 48.90 45.08 -22.97
CA LYS A 736 48.78 46.06 -21.88
C LYS A 736 47.75 45.75 -20.81
N VAL A 737 47.10 44.59 -20.84
CA VAL A 737 46.10 44.13 -19.83
C VAL A 737 46.71 43.11 -18.88
#